data_956ff1ec97d712e87e8d8fb1b61d638b
#
_entry.id   956ff1ec97d712e87e8d8fb1b61d638b
#
_cell.length_a   1.000
_cell.length_b   1.000
_cell.length_c   1.000
_cell.angle_alpha   90.00
_cell.angle_beta   90.00
_cell.angle_gamma   90.00
#
_symmetry.space_group_name_H-M   'P 1'
#
loop_
_entity.id
_entity.type
_entity.pdbx_description
1 polymer ?
#
loop_
_entity_poly.entity_id
_entity_poly.type
_entity_poly.pdbx_seq_one_letter_code
_entity_poly.pdbx_strand_id
1 'polypeptide(L)'
;MRMRNQEDAVKRIELKSASKSMQAERLWQFLLAALLLIGMLRSYLDCVTLSGMHAWILSVAGGAALLCCAVLSSHPRTSAYATLPPVAAGVIWTVISGIREVYGGFLGVMNYLISWWNLRYDDGKNLFQGETITQQGIEAFSVVMILAVTAVVWEMVQKRRSVLSGILLMLYLAPGLILGYLSTVTASILLTAGVGMWLHRIQGGRQLQRGLWTAGLGILFFALAVCVGGESLKGIEHFRKESARQIRDMRFGEDSLPEGNMYRADSMLDGDEETLEVATRQVKSMYLRGFVGGCYEEGIWTPLKNSAFGGENAGMMGWLKKQGFYTASQYFAYASIKEQEEIPKNQVEIKNIGARRNYIYMPYSAQRPKKTQAHQEQDANFQSSSFLGSREYAYSERSENIPAELLHVSGWVSSPSGKEEKAYQEEEAVYRSFVYENYLDVDDSLVGLMDFLFWADAKPEEKDGIYTSTDRIRTILREMTSYKANPEAVPEGEEPVRWFLTEGRQGNAALYATTAVQAYRANGIPARYAEGYLLKEAEVADSKNGKVTLTSQDSHAWAEVYTDGIGWVPIDVTPGFYYDTYALMEMVQKPQGIQQTAAVEDTENDADQVNDKGQKGTEEEKDKTSETILQAVLGAGVMVLIVITALIIFLESRRYLCLRRLARNYRDAGEEGKARILCHAVIEFLRMAGIEAIPGWQAEETEQALTELVPAFQEGEYIRVSHLIEKHIYGDEELRAHEKRALASFIEKMNRERKRLKLQRRLRIRYCRWRIKQKI
;
A
#
# COMPACT_ATOMS: atom_id res chain seq x y z
N MET A 1 58.41 -29.49 -39.11
CA MET A 1 57.76 -30.21 -38.02
C MET A 1 57.71 -29.40 -36.71
N ARG A 2 58.74 -28.70 -36.27
CA ARG A 2 58.73 -27.88 -35.03
C ARG A 2 57.73 -26.70 -35.05
N MET A 3 57.55 -25.97 -36.14
CA MET A 3 56.60 -24.85 -36.26
C MET A 3 55.14 -25.29 -36.12
N ARG A 4 54.78 -26.44 -36.74
CA ARG A 4 53.39 -26.96 -36.65
C ARG A 4 53.00 -27.41 -35.27
N ASN A 5 53.96 -27.94 -34.48
CA ASN A 5 53.76 -28.31 -33.06
C ASN A 5 53.62 -27.07 -32.16
N GLN A 6 54.24 -25.95 -32.48
CA GLN A 6 54.09 -24.70 -31.71
C GLN A 6 52.73 -24.04 -32.01
N GLU A 7 52.27 -24.00 -33.25
CA GLU A 7 50.94 -23.50 -33.60
C GLU A 7 49.80 -24.32 -32.99
N ASP A 8 49.93 -25.64 -32.96
CA ASP A 8 48.95 -26.51 -32.31
C ASP A 8 48.98 -26.40 -30.80
N ALA A 9 50.12 -26.14 -30.17
CA ALA A 9 50.26 -25.86 -28.73
C ALA A 9 49.64 -24.51 -28.36
N VAL A 10 49.86 -23.46 -29.14
CA VAL A 10 49.26 -22.12 -28.95
C VAL A 10 47.73 -22.20 -29.12
N LYS A 11 47.23 -22.88 -30.19
CA LYS A 11 45.80 -23.12 -30.37
C LYS A 11 45.16 -23.90 -29.19
N ARG A 12 45.84 -24.90 -28.66
CA ARG A 12 45.38 -25.65 -27.45
C ARG A 12 45.36 -24.77 -26.21
N ILE A 13 46.32 -23.88 -26.00
CA ILE A 13 46.37 -22.91 -24.91
C ILE A 13 45.24 -21.88 -25.05
N GLU A 14 45.02 -21.32 -26.26
CA GLU A 14 43.93 -20.40 -26.52
C GLU A 14 42.56 -21.05 -26.34
N LEU A 15 42.34 -22.27 -26.80
CA LEU A 15 41.12 -23.05 -26.58
C LEU A 15 40.86 -23.37 -25.11
N LYS A 16 41.92 -23.72 -24.34
CA LYS A 16 41.82 -23.92 -22.89
C LYS A 16 41.55 -22.66 -22.11
N SER A 17 42.14 -21.53 -22.50
CA SER A 17 41.90 -20.23 -21.86
C SER A 17 40.49 -19.70 -22.16
N ALA A 18 40.00 -19.86 -23.39
CA ALA A 18 38.65 -19.52 -23.80
C ALA A 18 37.59 -20.39 -23.08
N SER A 19 37.86 -21.69 -22.91
CA SER A 19 36.99 -22.60 -22.17
C SER A 19 36.90 -22.23 -20.67
N LYS A 20 38.04 -21.94 -20.02
CA LYS A 20 38.04 -21.49 -18.62
C LYS A 20 37.36 -20.15 -18.42
N SER A 21 37.52 -19.22 -19.33
CA SER A 21 36.84 -17.91 -19.31
C SER A 21 35.31 -18.07 -19.44
N MET A 22 34.85 -19.00 -20.28
CA MET A 22 33.44 -19.26 -20.47
C MET A 22 32.77 -19.95 -19.27
N GLN A 23 33.48 -20.84 -18.60
CA GLN A 23 32.99 -21.48 -17.35
C GLN A 23 32.89 -20.48 -16.20
N ALA A 24 33.88 -19.61 -16.05
CA ALA A 24 33.87 -18.58 -15.03
C ALA A 24 32.75 -17.53 -15.25
N GLU A 25 32.43 -17.19 -16.51
CA GLU A 25 31.30 -16.30 -16.83
C GLU A 25 29.95 -16.92 -16.45
N ARG A 26 29.76 -18.21 -16.68
CA ARG A 26 28.54 -18.94 -16.30
C ARG A 26 28.39 -19.03 -14.79
N LEU A 27 29.49 -19.32 -14.09
CA LEU A 27 29.48 -19.34 -12.62
C LEU A 27 29.12 -17.97 -12.04
N TRP A 28 29.69 -16.89 -12.61
CA TRP A 28 29.35 -15.52 -12.22
C TRP A 28 27.88 -15.21 -12.46
N GLN A 29 27.32 -15.58 -13.60
CA GLN A 29 25.89 -15.39 -13.89
C GLN A 29 25.00 -16.14 -12.90
N PHE A 30 25.37 -17.38 -12.56
CA PHE A 30 24.64 -18.17 -11.58
C PHE A 30 24.69 -17.54 -10.18
N LEU A 31 25.86 -17.14 -9.71
CA LEU A 31 26.01 -16.50 -8.40
C LEU A 31 25.25 -15.17 -8.31
N LEU A 32 25.29 -14.37 -9.36
CA LEU A 32 24.55 -13.10 -9.42
C LEU A 32 23.04 -13.33 -9.44
N ALA A 33 22.56 -14.31 -10.20
CA ALA A 33 21.15 -14.68 -10.22
C ALA A 33 20.69 -15.24 -8.86
N ALA A 34 21.52 -16.05 -8.21
CA ALA A 34 21.26 -16.55 -6.86
C ALA A 34 21.18 -15.43 -5.83
N LEU A 35 22.10 -14.47 -5.88
CA LEU A 35 22.09 -13.32 -4.97
C LEU A 35 20.83 -12.44 -5.14
N LEU A 36 20.41 -12.19 -6.39
CA LEU A 36 19.16 -11.50 -6.68
C LEU A 36 17.94 -12.26 -6.15
N LEU A 37 17.88 -13.58 -6.41
CA LEU A 37 16.77 -14.40 -5.98
C LEU A 37 16.66 -14.50 -4.47
N ILE A 38 17.80 -14.65 -3.77
CA ILE A 38 17.85 -14.67 -2.30
C ILE A 38 17.36 -13.33 -1.74
N GLY A 39 17.83 -12.21 -2.29
CA GLY A 39 17.38 -10.88 -1.85
C GLY A 39 15.87 -10.67 -2.04
N MET A 40 15.33 -11.08 -3.19
CA MET A 40 13.89 -10.96 -3.48
C MET A 40 13.04 -11.90 -2.62
N LEU A 41 13.49 -13.14 -2.41
CA LEU A 41 12.81 -14.10 -1.54
C LEU A 41 12.80 -13.61 -0.09
N ARG A 42 13.94 -13.11 0.41
CA ARG A 42 14.02 -12.54 1.77
C ARG A 42 13.08 -11.32 1.90
N SER A 43 13.09 -10.41 0.94
CA SER A 43 12.15 -9.26 0.96
C SER A 43 10.68 -9.69 0.97
N TYR A 44 10.35 -10.77 0.27
CA TYR A 44 9.02 -11.35 0.30
C TYR A 44 8.68 -11.95 1.67
N LEU A 45 9.61 -12.71 2.27
CA LEU A 45 9.43 -13.31 3.59
C LEU A 45 9.46 -12.28 4.73
N ASP A 46 10.13 -11.15 4.55
CA ASP A 46 10.05 -10.02 5.48
C ASP A 46 8.63 -9.37 5.46
N CYS A 47 7.92 -9.45 4.33
CA CYS A 47 6.56 -8.92 4.16
C CYS A 47 5.48 -9.91 4.59
N VAL A 48 5.58 -11.18 4.18
CA VAL A 48 4.54 -12.21 4.32
C VAL A 48 4.98 -13.26 5.33
N THR A 49 4.18 -13.44 6.38
CA THR A 49 4.45 -14.46 7.41
C THR A 49 4.05 -15.84 6.89
N LEU A 50 5.04 -16.70 6.65
CA LEU A 50 4.84 -18.09 6.26
C LEU A 50 5.42 -19.02 7.31
N SER A 51 4.89 -20.26 7.41
CA SER A 51 5.49 -21.27 8.26
C SER A 51 6.93 -21.57 7.82
N GLY A 52 7.80 -21.92 8.76
CA GLY A 52 9.21 -22.24 8.45
C GLY A 52 9.35 -23.33 7.40
N MET A 53 8.45 -24.32 7.36
CA MET A 53 8.41 -25.38 6.36
C MET A 53 8.15 -24.82 4.95
N HIS A 54 7.18 -23.90 4.79
CA HIS A 54 6.86 -23.31 3.49
C HIS A 54 7.95 -22.34 3.01
N ALA A 55 8.57 -21.58 3.90
CA ALA A 55 9.74 -20.76 3.57
C ALA A 55 10.91 -21.62 3.04
N TRP A 56 11.10 -22.81 3.61
CA TRP A 56 12.07 -23.79 3.11
C TRP A 56 11.68 -24.33 1.73
N ILE A 57 10.40 -24.71 1.52
CA ILE A 57 9.89 -25.17 0.21
C ILE A 57 10.13 -24.12 -0.87
N LEU A 58 9.85 -22.85 -0.60
CA LEU A 58 10.11 -21.75 -1.55
C LEU A 58 11.59 -21.62 -1.90
N SER A 59 12.46 -21.75 -0.90
CA SER A 59 13.90 -21.68 -1.09
C SER A 59 14.40 -22.83 -1.98
N VAL A 60 13.90 -24.03 -1.75
CA VAL A 60 14.23 -25.23 -2.54
C VAL A 60 13.67 -25.13 -3.96
N ALA A 61 12.42 -24.71 -4.12
CA ALA A 61 11.78 -24.54 -5.43
C ALA A 61 12.50 -23.49 -6.28
N GLY A 62 12.82 -22.33 -5.70
CA GLY A 62 13.59 -21.28 -6.37
C GLY A 62 15.01 -21.73 -6.73
N GLY A 63 15.69 -22.40 -5.81
CA GLY A 63 17.04 -22.93 -6.03
C GLY A 63 17.09 -24.01 -7.11
N ALA A 64 16.17 -24.98 -7.10
CA ALA A 64 16.05 -26.03 -8.10
C ALA A 64 15.72 -25.44 -9.49
N ALA A 65 14.79 -24.48 -9.54
CA ALA A 65 14.44 -23.77 -10.77
C ALA A 65 15.65 -23.02 -11.34
N LEU A 66 16.43 -22.35 -10.49
CA LEU A 66 17.63 -21.61 -10.90
C LEU A 66 18.72 -22.57 -11.42
N LEU A 67 18.94 -23.70 -10.75
CA LEU A 67 19.87 -24.75 -11.20
C LEU A 67 19.44 -25.31 -12.56
N CYS A 68 18.15 -25.59 -12.74
CA CYS A 68 17.60 -26.05 -14.01
C CYS A 68 17.87 -25.04 -15.15
N CYS A 69 17.61 -23.75 -14.90
CA CYS A 69 17.94 -22.68 -15.85
C CYS A 69 19.43 -22.64 -16.20
N ALA A 70 20.31 -22.76 -15.22
CA ALA A 70 21.76 -22.76 -15.40
C ALA A 70 22.25 -23.95 -16.20
N VAL A 71 21.77 -25.17 -15.90
CA VAL A 71 22.11 -26.40 -16.63
C VAL A 71 21.65 -26.34 -18.08
N LEU A 72 20.41 -25.95 -18.34
CA LEU A 72 19.88 -25.81 -19.70
C LEU A 72 20.61 -24.71 -20.50
N SER A 73 21.04 -23.66 -19.84
CA SER A 73 21.84 -22.59 -20.48
C SER A 73 23.26 -23.02 -20.81
N SER A 74 23.75 -24.11 -20.22
CA SER A 74 25.10 -24.62 -20.50
C SER A 74 25.26 -25.20 -21.90
N HIS A 75 24.18 -25.66 -22.51
CA HIS A 75 24.17 -26.21 -23.86
C HIS A 75 23.60 -25.23 -24.89
N PRO A 76 24.29 -25.02 -26.04
CA PRO A 76 23.82 -24.07 -27.05
C PRO A 76 22.45 -24.39 -27.63
N ARG A 77 22.04 -25.66 -27.64
CA ARG A 77 20.75 -26.13 -28.17
C ARG A 77 19.58 -25.83 -27.25
N THR A 78 19.79 -25.86 -25.93
CA THR A 78 18.75 -25.72 -24.90
C THR A 78 18.72 -24.34 -24.23
N SER A 79 19.76 -23.53 -24.41
CA SER A 79 19.90 -22.20 -23.81
C SER A 79 18.73 -21.26 -24.09
N ALA A 80 18.06 -21.41 -25.26
CA ALA A 80 16.88 -20.60 -25.61
C ALA A 80 15.64 -20.96 -24.81
N TYR A 81 15.61 -22.14 -24.24
CA TYR A 81 14.45 -22.71 -23.53
C TYR A 81 14.71 -22.83 -22.02
N ALA A 82 15.80 -22.26 -21.56
CA ALA A 82 16.24 -22.40 -20.16
C ALA A 82 15.21 -21.90 -19.13
N THR A 83 14.38 -20.92 -19.50
CA THR A 83 13.35 -20.35 -18.63
C THR A 83 11.99 -21.05 -18.75
N LEU A 84 11.82 -21.99 -19.70
CA LEU A 84 10.54 -22.69 -19.86
C LEU A 84 10.19 -23.63 -18.71
N PRO A 85 11.13 -24.45 -18.14
CA PRO A 85 10.78 -25.36 -17.06
C PRO A 85 10.19 -24.69 -15.81
N PRO A 86 10.76 -23.62 -15.24
CA PRO A 86 10.14 -22.97 -14.11
C PRO A 86 8.77 -22.37 -14.43
N VAL A 87 8.59 -21.82 -15.63
CA VAL A 87 7.27 -21.30 -16.07
C VAL A 87 6.26 -22.46 -16.21
N ALA A 88 6.64 -23.57 -16.84
CA ALA A 88 5.79 -24.75 -16.97
C ALA A 88 5.44 -25.35 -15.59
N ALA A 89 6.40 -25.44 -14.69
CA ALA A 89 6.17 -25.88 -13.31
C ALA A 89 5.17 -24.96 -12.58
N GLY A 90 5.28 -23.64 -12.75
CA GLY A 90 4.33 -22.68 -12.18
C GLY A 90 2.90 -22.86 -12.73
N VAL A 91 2.77 -23.08 -14.05
CA VAL A 91 1.47 -23.37 -14.68
C VAL A 91 0.88 -24.68 -14.16
N ILE A 92 1.68 -25.73 -14.12
CA ILE A 92 1.26 -27.06 -13.59
C ILE A 92 0.82 -26.91 -12.11
N TRP A 93 1.60 -26.21 -11.30
CA TRP A 93 1.26 -25.95 -9.90
C TRP A 93 -0.06 -25.18 -9.75
N THR A 94 -0.30 -24.16 -10.60
CA THR A 94 -1.57 -23.40 -10.63
C THR A 94 -2.77 -24.29 -10.96
N VAL A 95 -2.59 -25.26 -11.87
CA VAL A 95 -3.64 -26.22 -12.23
C VAL A 95 -3.91 -27.19 -11.07
N ILE A 96 -2.86 -27.67 -10.40
CA ILE A 96 -2.98 -28.61 -9.27
C ILE A 96 -3.62 -27.93 -8.06
N SER A 97 -3.17 -26.72 -7.70
CA SER A 97 -3.68 -25.97 -6.54
C SER A 97 -5.05 -25.34 -6.80
N GLY A 98 -5.45 -25.17 -8.05
CA GLY A 98 -6.67 -24.47 -8.44
C GLY A 98 -6.45 -22.96 -8.64
N ILE A 99 -7.00 -22.43 -9.73
CA ILE A 99 -6.86 -21.00 -10.08
C ILE A 99 -7.47 -20.09 -9.01
N ARG A 100 -8.59 -20.51 -8.41
CA ARG A 100 -9.28 -19.75 -7.35
C ARG A 100 -8.42 -19.63 -6.09
N GLU A 101 -7.77 -20.72 -5.68
CA GLU A 101 -6.87 -20.74 -4.52
C GLU A 101 -5.65 -19.84 -4.75
N VAL A 102 -5.01 -19.95 -5.91
CA VAL A 102 -3.86 -19.10 -6.27
C VAL A 102 -4.26 -17.61 -6.32
N TYR A 103 -5.46 -17.29 -6.84
CA TYR A 103 -5.97 -15.94 -6.85
C TYR A 103 -6.30 -15.44 -5.43
N GLY A 104 -6.93 -16.26 -4.60
CA GLY A 104 -7.14 -15.96 -3.17
C GLY A 104 -5.83 -15.72 -2.44
N GLY A 105 -4.79 -16.50 -2.76
CA GLY A 105 -3.44 -16.29 -2.23
C GLY A 105 -2.81 -14.97 -2.65
N PHE A 106 -3.02 -14.54 -3.89
CA PHE A 106 -2.60 -13.19 -4.33
C PHE A 106 -3.28 -12.09 -3.51
N LEU A 107 -4.60 -12.19 -3.29
CA LEU A 107 -5.33 -11.24 -2.45
C LEU A 107 -4.83 -11.27 -1.00
N GLY A 108 -4.49 -12.46 -0.47
CA GLY A 108 -3.89 -12.61 0.84
C GLY A 108 -2.54 -11.89 0.96
N VAL A 109 -1.68 -11.96 -0.05
CA VAL A 109 -0.41 -11.21 -0.10
C VAL A 109 -0.68 -9.69 -0.18
N MET A 110 -1.70 -9.25 -0.92
CA MET A 110 -2.12 -7.85 -0.92
C MET A 110 -2.59 -7.40 0.46
N ASN A 111 -3.30 -8.25 1.21
CA ASN A 111 -3.69 -7.97 2.59
C ASN A 111 -2.48 -7.76 3.50
N TYR A 112 -1.40 -8.53 3.36
CA TYR A 112 -0.16 -8.26 4.10
C TYR A 112 0.40 -6.87 3.79
N LEU A 113 0.44 -6.46 2.53
CA LEU A 113 0.90 -5.12 2.15
C LEU A 113 0.00 -4.01 2.69
N ILE A 114 -1.33 -4.22 2.66
CA ILE A 114 -2.30 -3.30 3.23
C ILE A 114 -2.15 -3.24 4.76
N SER A 115 -1.94 -4.37 5.43
CA SER A 115 -1.70 -4.41 6.88
C SER A 115 -0.43 -3.66 7.27
N TRP A 116 0.67 -3.84 6.50
CA TRP A 116 1.89 -3.06 6.70
C TRP A 116 1.68 -1.56 6.44
N TRP A 117 0.88 -1.22 5.44
CA TRP A 117 0.48 0.16 5.19
C TRP A 117 -0.32 0.72 6.36
N ASN A 118 -1.37 0.02 6.79
CA ASN A 118 -2.21 0.44 7.91
C ASN A 118 -1.41 0.58 9.19
N LEU A 119 -0.53 -0.39 9.50
CA LEU A 119 0.36 -0.33 10.65
C LEU A 119 1.33 0.86 10.58
N ARG A 120 1.79 1.22 9.37
CA ARG A 120 2.83 2.24 9.23
C ARG A 120 2.29 3.66 9.17
N TYR A 121 1.13 3.83 8.54
CA TYR A 121 0.53 5.15 8.28
C TYR A 121 -0.75 5.38 9.05
N ASP A 122 -1.07 4.47 9.96
CA ASP A 122 -2.30 4.50 10.76
C ASP A 122 -3.56 4.72 9.89
N ASP A 123 -3.57 4.05 8.74
CA ASP A 123 -4.59 4.16 7.70
C ASP A 123 -5.42 2.87 7.74
N GLY A 124 -6.70 2.97 8.04
CA GLY A 124 -7.60 1.84 8.21
C GLY A 124 -8.11 1.23 6.91
N LYS A 125 -7.27 1.04 5.89
CA LYS A 125 -7.70 0.41 4.63
C LYS A 125 -8.26 -0.97 4.86
N ASN A 126 -9.46 -1.20 4.31
CA ASN A 126 -10.12 -2.50 4.40
C ASN A 126 -9.31 -3.59 3.71
N LEU A 127 -9.16 -4.72 4.39
CA LEU A 127 -8.57 -5.93 3.84
C LEU A 127 -9.56 -6.59 2.87
N PHE A 128 -9.03 -7.24 1.84
CA PHE A 128 -9.85 -8.07 0.96
C PHE A 128 -10.45 -9.22 1.77
N GLN A 129 -11.75 -9.41 1.65
CA GLN A 129 -12.48 -10.49 2.31
C GLN A 129 -12.96 -11.52 1.27
N GLY A 130 -12.88 -12.80 1.59
CA GLY A 130 -13.38 -13.88 0.72
C GLY A 130 -12.99 -15.25 1.25
N GLU A 131 -13.83 -16.23 1.05
CA GLU A 131 -13.59 -17.64 1.45
C GLU A 131 -12.33 -18.25 0.81
N THR A 132 -11.88 -17.67 -0.31
CA THR A 132 -10.69 -18.13 -1.03
C THR A 132 -9.38 -17.54 -0.47
N ILE A 133 -9.43 -16.61 0.48
CA ILE A 133 -8.24 -16.01 1.09
C ILE A 133 -7.83 -16.88 2.27
N THR A 134 -7.14 -17.97 1.96
CA THR A 134 -6.66 -18.96 2.91
C THR A 134 -5.14 -18.95 3.00
N GLN A 135 -4.59 -19.45 4.10
CA GLN A 135 -3.14 -19.64 4.24
C GLN A 135 -2.59 -20.57 3.14
N GLN A 136 -3.32 -21.62 2.79
CA GLN A 136 -2.96 -22.54 1.71
C GLN A 136 -2.90 -21.82 0.35
N GLY A 137 -3.84 -20.92 0.09
CA GLY A 137 -3.84 -20.07 -1.10
C GLY A 137 -2.59 -19.18 -1.18
N ILE A 138 -2.20 -18.53 -0.07
CA ILE A 138 -1.00 -17.70 0.01
C ILE A 138 0.25 -18.53 -0.29
N GLU A 139 0.34 -19.75 0.24
CA GLU A 139 1.44 -20.68 0.00
C GLU A 139 1.50 -21.13 -1.47
N ALA A 140 0.34 -21.47 -2.04
CA ALA A 140 0.24 -21.85 -3.46
C ALA A 140 0.66 -20.70 -4.39
N PHE A 141 0.19 -19.48 -4.14
CA PHE A 141 0.59 -18.30 -4.89
C PHE A 141 2.10 -18.02 -4.76
N SER A 142 2.67 -18.17 -3.56
CA SER A 142 4.09 -17.94 -3.29
C SER A 142 5.00 -18.85 -4.13
N VAL A 143 4.61 -20.12 -4.34
CA VAL A 143 5.35 -21.06 -5.21
C VAL A 143 5.30 -20.60 -6.66
N VAL A 144 4.13 -20.19 -7.17
CA VAL A 144 4.00 -19.65 -8.55
C VAL A 144 4.86 -18.41 -8.73
N MET A 145 4.81 -17.51 -7.76
CA MET A 145 5.56 -16.26 -7.78
C MET A 145 7.07 -16.50 -7.82
N ILE A 146 7.62 -17.37 -6.96
CA ILE A 146 9.06 -17.62 -6.92
C ILE A 146 9.58 -18.28 -8.21
N LEU A 147 8.80 -19.17 -8.80
CA LEU A 147 9.13 -19.80 -10.08
C LEU A 147 9.14 -18.77 -11.23
N ALA A 148 8.14 -17.88 -11.28
CA ALA A 148 8.07 -16.81 -12.27
C ALA A 148 9.24 -15.81 -12.10
N VAL A 149 9.51 -15.39 -10.86
CA VAL A 149 10.61 -14.48 -10.52
C VAL A 149 11.96 -15.10 -10.92
N THR A 150 12.17 -16.40 -10.65
CA THR A 150 13.40 -17.10 -11.03
C THR A 150 13.62 -17.09 -12.54
N ALA A 151 12.57 -17.34 -13.33
CA ALA A 151 12.66 -17.29 -14.80
C ALA A 151 13.04 -15.88 -15.29
N VAL A 152 12.41 -14.83 -14.72
CA VAL A 152 12.68 -13.43 -15.06
C VAL A 152 14.10 -13.02 -14.67
N VAL A 153 14.54 -13.34 -13.45
CA VAL A 153 15.89 -13.05 -12.96
C VAL A 153 16.94 -13.71 -13.83
N TRP A 154 16.78 -14.99 -14.17
CA TRP A 154 17.72 -15.69 -15.05
C TRP A 154 17.83 -15.05 -16.41
N GLU A 155 16.70 -14.72 -17.04
CA GLU A 155 16.64 -14.04 -18.33
C GLU A 155 17.34 -12.68 -18.31
N MET A 156 17.16 -11.90 -17.23
CA MET A 156 17.80 -10.59 -17.06
C MET A 156 19.30 -10.70 -16.91
N VAL A 157 19.79 -11.63 -16.11
CA VAL A 157 21.22 -11.86 -15.89
C VAL A 157 21.88 -12.37 -17.17
N GLN A 158 21.29 -13.37 -17.84
CA GLN A 158 21.81 -13.93 -19.08
C GLN A 158 21.93 -12.89 -20.20
N LYS A 159 20.91 -12.00 -20.32
CA LYS A 159 20.87 -10.96 -21.36
C LYS A 159 21.48 -9.61 -20.92
N ARG A 160 22.07 -9.55 -19.74
CA ARG A 160 22.70 -8.35 -19.15
C ARG A 160 21.77 -7.12 -19.18
N ARG A 161 20.50 -7.30 -18.81
CA ARG A 161 19.46 -6.24 -18.83
C ARG A 161 19.44 -5.48 -17.51
N SER A 162 20.43 -4.64 -17.26
CA SER A 162 20.58 -3.92 -16.00
C SER A 162 19.44 -2.93 -15.71
N VAL A 163 18.85 -2.29 -16.70
CA VAL A 163 17.72 -1.36 -16.48
C VAL A 163 16.50 -2.12 -15.98
N LEU A 164 16.16 -3.24 -16.64
CA LEU A 164 15.01 -4.05 -16.26
C LEU A 164 15.21 -4.70 -14.89
N SER A 165 16.46 -5.15 -14.59
CA SER A 165 16.79 -5.66 -13.26
C SER A 165 16.74 -4.57 -12.19
N GLY A 166 17.09 -3.32 -12.52
CA GLY A 166 16.92 -2.17 -11.64
C GLY A 166 15.46 -1.88 -11.32
N ILE A 167 14.56 -1.95 -12.31
CA ILE A 167 13.12 -1.80 -12.10
C ILE A 167 12.58 -2.92 -11.20
N LEU A 168 12.96 -4.18 -11.48
CA LEU A 168 12.55 -5.32 -10.67
C LEU A 168 13.09 -5.20 -9.23
N LEU A 169 14.33 -4.77 -9.06
CA LEU A 169 14.94 -4.54 -7.76
C LEU A 169 14.16 -3.46 -6.98
N MET A 170 13.79 -2.35 -7.63
CA MET A 170 12.99 -1.30 -7.01
C MET A 170 11.60 -1.76 -6.62
N LEU A 171 11.00 -2.68 -7.36
CA LEU A 171 9.70 -3.28 -7.01
C LEU A 171 9.73 -4.04 -5.67
N TYR A 172 10.88 -4.59 -5.28
CA TYR A 172 11.07 -5.29 -4.00
C TYR A 172 11.65 -4.37 -2.90
N LEU A 173 12.50 -3.42 -3.28
CA LEU A 173 13.17 -2.53 -2.32
C LEU A 173 12.25 -1.39 -1.86
N ALA A 174 11.57 -0.70 -2.80
CA ALA A 174 10.80 0.50 -2.47
C ALA A 174 9.60 0.24 -1.55
N PRO A 175 8.74 -0.77 -1.78
CA PRO A 175 7.67 -1.07 -0.84
C PRO A 175 8.20 -1.41 0.56
N GLY A 176 9.26 -2.22 0.64
CA GLY A 176 9.86 -2.60 1.92
C GLY A 176 10.45 -1.43 2.70
N LEU A 177 11.04 -0.45 2.01
CA LEU A 177 11.53 0.78 2.62
C LEU A 177 10.39 1.73 3.01
N ILE A 178 9.38 1.89 2.16
CA ILE A 178 8.24 2.78 2.39
C ILE A 178 7.37 2.24 3.55
N LEU A 179 7.06 0.96 3.54
CA LEU A 179 6.21 0.31 4.55
C LEU A 179 6.97 -0.11 5.81
N GLY A 180 8.30 -0.15 5.75
CA GLY A 180 9.13 -0.43 6.92
C GLY A 180 9.33 -1.90 7.28
N TYR A 181 8.87 -2.84 6.47
CA TYR A 181 9.05 -4.29 6.75
C TYR A 181 10.42 -4.83 6.34
N LEU A 182 11.19 -4.10 5.54
CA LEU A 182 12.44 -4.59 4.98
C LEU A 182 13.55 -4.61 6.04
N SER A 183 14.13 -5.78 6.30
CA SER A 183 15.29 -5.90 7.18
C SER A 183 16.54 -5.27 6.55
N THR A 184 17.47 -4.76 7.41
CA THR A 184 18.73 -4.16 6.97
C THR A 184 19.60 -5.14 6.18
N VAL A 185 19.56 -6.42 6.56
CA VAL A 185 20.25 -7.50 5.85
C VAL A 185 19.70 -7.68 4.45
N THR A 186 18.37 -7.73 4.31
CA THR A 186 17.70 -7.88 3.02
C THR A 186 17.99 -6.69 2.11
N ALA A 187 17.91 -5.46 2.63
CA ALA A 187 18.26 -4.25 1.89
C ALA A 187 19.70 -4.30 1.36
N SER A 188 20.65 -4.71 2.20
CA SER A 188 22.06 -4.84 1.83
C SER A 188 22.28 -5.88 0.72
N ILE A 189 21.59 -7.03 0.78
CA ILE A 189 21.65 -8.07 -0.25
C ILE A 189 21.12 -7.53 -1.58
N LEU A 190 19.96 -6.86 -1.58
CA LEU A 190 19.35 -6.31 -2.78
C LEU A 190 20.21 -5.22 -3.43
N LEU A 191 20.77 -4.30 -2.65
CA LEU A 191 21.68 -3.25 -3.14
C LEU A 191 22.96 -3.86 -3.74
N THR A 192 23.56 -4.84 -3.06
CA THR A 192 24.73 -5.59 -3.55
C THR A 192 24.46 -6.28 -4.87
N ALA A 193 23.29 -6.92 -5.00
CA ALA A 193 22.86 -7.57 -6.24
C ALA A 193 22.66 -6.55 -7.38
N GLY A 194 22.09 -5.37 -7.07
CA GLY A 194 21.93 -4.27 -8.02
C GLY A 194 23.25 -3.78 -8.58
N VAL A 195 24.25 -3.54 -7.70
CA VAL A 195 25.60 -3.17 -8.12
C VAL A 195 26.27 -4.28 -8.92
N GLY A 196 26.10 -5.54 -8.52
CA GLY A 196 26.59 -6.71 -9.28
C GLY A 196 26.04 -6.73 -10.71
N MET A 197 24.75 -6.45 -10.90
CA MET A 197 24.11 -6.35 -12.23
C MET A 197 24.66 -5.17 -13.05
N TRP A 198 24.90 -4.04 -12.43
CA TRP A 198 25.48 -2.90 -13.10
C TRP A 198 26.92 -3.17 -13.56
N LEU A 199 27.75 -3.78 -12.70
CA LEU A 199 29.11 -4.22 -13.05
C LEU A 199 29.11 -5.30 -14.13
N HIS A 200 28.16 -6.23 -14.08
CA HIS A 200 27.99 -7.27 -15.11
C HIS A 200 27.69 -6.70 -16.49
N ARG A 201 27.05 -5.52 -16.57
CA ARG A 201 26.79 -4.82 -17.84
C ARG A 201 28.02 -4.12 -18.41
N ILE A 202 28.81 -3.44 -17.55
CA ILE A 202 29.86 -2.48 -18.00
C ILE A 202 31.14 -3.19 -18.39
N GLN A 203 31.59 -4.16 -17.63
CA GLN A 203 32.93 -4.76 -17.80
C GLN A 203 32.89 -6.06 -18.58
N GLY A 204 33.55 -6.08 -19.76
CA GLY A 204 33.87 -7.31 -20.50
C GLY A 204 35.15 -7.95 -19.99
N GLY A 205 35.11 -9.21 -19.56
CA GLY A 205 36.32 -10.04 -19.45
C GLY A 205 37.02 -10.23 -18.10
N ARG A 206 36.83 -9.37 -17.07
CA ARG A 206 37.54 -9.47 -15.76
C ARG A 206 36.63 -9.92 -14.61
N GLN A 207 36.28 -11.20 -14.56
CA GLN A 207 35.26 -11.75 -13.65
C GLN A 207 35.65 -11.73 -12.17
N LEU A 208 36.92 -12.03 -11.85
CA LEU A 208 37.42 -12.03 -10.46
C LEU A 208 37.36 -10.62 -9.84
N GLN A 209 37.71 -9.60 -10.60
CA GLN A 209 37.61 -8.21 -10.16
C GLN A 209 36.16 -7.79 -9.89
N ARG A 210 35.21 -8.20 -10.74
CA ARG A 210 33.76 -7.93 -10.51
C ARG A 210 33.28 -8.58 -9.21
N GLY A 211 33.65 -9.84 -8.96
CA GLY A 211 33.33 -10.55 -7.72
C GLY A 211 33.88 -9.84 -6.49
N LEU A 212 35.14 -9.42 -6.52
CA LEU A 212 35.79 -8.69 -5.42
C LEU A 212 35.13 -7.31 -5.18
N TRP A 213 34.82 -6.55 -6.23
CA TRP A 213 34.11 -5.28 -6.10
C TRP A 213 32.70 -5.46 -5.56
N THR A 214 31.96 -6.45 -6.04
CA THR A 214 30.59 -6.74 -5.56
C THR A 214 30.60 -7.15 -4.10
N ALA A 215 31.54 -8.01 -3.69
CA ALA A 215 31.69 -8.44 -2.30
C ALA A 215 32.13 -7.27 -1.40
N GLY A 216 33.10 -6.46 -1.83
CA GLY A 216 33.56 -5.27 -1.07
C GLY A 216 32.46 -4.25 -0.86
N LEU A 217 31.68 -3.96 -1.90
CA LEU A 217 30.51 -3.06 -1.78
C LEU A 217 29.38 -3.66 -0.95
N GLY A 218 29.20 -4.99 -1.00
CA GLY A 218 28.25 -5.68 -0.14
C GLY A 218 28.60 -5.55 1.35
N ILE A 219 29.87 -5.73 1.70
CA ILE A 219 30.38 -5.50 3.06
C ILE A 219 30.19 -4.04 3.47
N LEU A 220 30.47 -3.10 2.57
CA LEU A 220 30.27 -1.67 2.82
C LEU A 220 28.80 -1.34 3.07
N PHE A 221 27.87 -1.84 2.24
CA PHE A 221 26.44 -1.62 2.44
C PHE A 221 25.93 -2.23 3.75
N PHE A 222 26.43 -3.42 4.09
CA PHE A 222 26.09 -4.05 5.37
C PHE A 222 26.63 -3.25 6.56
N ALA A 223 27.89 -2.82 6.49
CA ALA A 223 28.50 -2.00 7.53
C ALA A 223 27.77 -0.66 7.69
N LEU A 224 27.45 0.02 6.59
CA LEU A 224 26.65 1.25 6.62
C LEU A 224 25.25 0.99 7.22
N ALA A 225 24.58 -0.10 6.85
CA ALA A 225 23.27 -0.45 7.40
C ALA A 225 23.33 -0.70 8.91
N VAL A 226 24.40 -1.30 9.42
CA VAL A 226 24.63 -1.51 10.86
C VAL A 226 24.97 -0.20 11.58
N CYS A 227 25.83 0.64 10.99
CA CYS A 227 26.22 1.93 11.57
C CYS A 227 25.06 2.94 11.60
N VAL A 228 24.19 2.93 10.57
CA VAL A 228 23.02 3.81 10.45
C VAL A 228 21.85 3.34 11.33
N GLY A 229 21.89 2.10 11.81
CA GLY A 229 20.78 1.40 12.44
C GLY A 229 20.37 1.83 13.85
N GLY A 230 20.99 2.85 14.46
CA GLY A 230 20.62 3.28 15.82
C GLY A 230 19.80 4.58 15.85
N GLU A 231 20.42 5.72 15.66
CA GLU A 231 19.77 7.03 15.80
C GLU A 231 19.21 7.60 14.49
N SER A 232 19.78 7.26 13.36
CA SER A 232 19.32 7.72 12.05
C SER A 232 17.98 7.12 11.62
N LEU A 233 17.54 6.01 12.23
CA LEU A 233 16.19 5.46 12.00
C LEU A 233 15.10 6.41 12.52
N LYS A 234 15.32 7.14 13.61
CA LYS A 234 14.37 8.15 14.12
C LYS A 234 14.15 9.28 13.11
N GLY A 235 15.22 9.78 12.48
CA GLY A 235 15.13 10.81 11.43
C GLY A 235 14.42 10.33 10.16
N ILE A 236 14.68 9.09 9.73
CA ILE A 236 13.99 8.46 8.59
C ILE A 236 12.52 8.23 8.94
N GLU A 237 12.22 7.87 10.18
CA GLU A 237 10.87 7.66 10.66
C GLU A 237 10.07 8.96 10.71
N HIS A 238 10.67 10.02 11.22
CA HIS A 238 10.09 11.36 11.19
C HIS A 238 9.84 11.84 9.75
N PHE A 239 10.81 11.70 8.85
CA PHE A 239 10.65 12.03 7.43
C PHE A 239 9.53 11.23 6.76
N ARG A 240 9.37 9.94 7.09
CA ARG A 240 8.29 9.10 6.56
C ARG A 240 6.91 9.54 7.07
N LYS A 241 6.78 9.80 8.38
CA LYS A 241 5.53 10.29 8.98
C LYS A 241 5.12 11.62 8.33
N GLU A 242 6.08 12.53 8.19
CA GLU A 242 5.85 13.83 7.56
C GLU A 242 5.48 13.70 6.06
N SER A 243 6.18 12.86 5.31
CA SER A 243 5.85 12.60 3.90
C SER A 243 4.46 11.95 3.72
N ALA A 244 4.10 11.03 4.61
CA ALA A 244 2.77 10.40 4.58
C ALA A 244 1.67 11.42 4.88
N ARG A 245 1.92 12.31 5.84
CA ARG A 245 1.01 13.41 6.17
C ARG A 245 0.85 14.36 4.97
N GLN A 246 1.93 14.82 4.36
CA GLN A 246 1.88 15.70 3.18
C GLN A 246 1.11 15.06 2.02
N ILE A 247 1.25 13.76 1.78
CA ILE A 247 0.48 13.04 0.76
C ILE A 247 -1.01 13.01 1.14
N ARG A 248 -1.33 12.80 2.42
CA ARG A 248 -2.71 12.81 2.92
C ARG A 248 -3.34 14.19 2.79
N ASP A 249 -2.61 15.25 3.16
CA ASP A 249 -3.05 16.63 3.08
C ASP A 249 -3.28 17.07 1.62
N MET A 250 -2.38 16.72 0.69
CA MET A 250 -2.58 16.92 -0.75
C MET A 250 -3.83 16.19 -1.27
N ARG A 251 -4.11 15.00 -0.74
CA ARG A 251 -5.23 14.16 -1.20
C ARG A 251 -6.58 14.64 -0.65
N PHE A 252 -6.64 14.95 0.64
CA PHE A 252 -7.89 15.20 1.34
C PHE A 252 -8.11 16.66 1.73
N GLY A 253 -7.10 17.49 1.64
CA GLY A 253 -7.09 18.85 2.15
C GLY A 253 -6.48 18.91 3.55
N GLU A 254 -6.12 20.08 3.98
CA GLU A 254 -5.62 20.43 5.30
C GLU A 254 -6.60 21.40 5.95
N ASP A 255 -6.87 21.23 7.24
CA ASP A 255 -7.66 22.13 8.07
C ASP A 255 -6.91 22.46 9.38
N SER A 256 -7.51 23.28 10.23
CA SER A 256 -6.93 23.71 11.49
C SER A 256 -7.05 22.67 12.60
N LEU A 257 -7.81 21.58 12.42
CA LEU A 257 -7.97 20.54 13.42
C LEU A 257 -6.63 19.83 13.71
N PRO A 258 -6.29 19.59 14.99
CA PRO A 258 -5.02 18.96 15.38
C PRO A 258 -4.87 17.51 14.92
N GLU A 259 -5.95 16.84 14.52
CA GLU A 259 -5.97 15.40 14.20
C GLU A 259 -5.33 14.54 15.30
N GLY A 260 -5.74 14.80 16.52
CA GLY A 260 -5.25 14.10 17.70
C GLY A 260 -3.85 14.51 18.18
N ASN A 261 -3.14 15.40 17.50
CA ASN A 261 -1.82 15.85 17.93
C ASN A 261 -1.92 17.07 18.86
N MET A 262 -1.76 16.83 20.17
CA MET A 262 -1.93 17.86 21.19
C MET A 262 -0.86 18.96 21.17
N TYR A 263 0.28 18.72 20.52
CA TYR A 263 1.28 19.76 20.27
C TYR A 263 0.85 20.78 19.20
N ARG A 264 -0.28 20.55 18.54
CA ARG A 264 -0.91 21.46 17.56
C ARG A 264 -2.23 22.04 18.05
N ALA A 265 -2.57 21.79 19.30
CA ALA A 265 -3.80 22.30 19.87
C ALA A 265 -3.83 23.86 19.90
N ASP A 266 -2.66 24.50 20.00
CA ASP A 266 -2.50 25.95 20.01
C ASP A 266 -3.04 26.63 18.75
N SER A 267 -3.06 25.94 17.60
CA SER A 267 -3.49 26.47 16.31
C SER A 267 -4.87 25.97 15.85
N MET A 268 -5.62 25.27 16.71
CA MET A 268 -6.90 24.66 16.35
C MET A 268 -7.96 25.66 15.87
N LEU A 269 -7.98 26.85 16.45
CA LEU A 269 -8.94 27.92 16.16
C LEU A 269 -8.30 29.08 15.37
N ASP A 270 -7.16 28.85 14.72
CA ASP A 270 -6.50 29.86 13.92
C ASP A 270 -7.25 30.10 12.60
N GLY A 271 -7.33 31.39 12.24
CA GLY A 271 -7.96 31.81 11.00
C GLY A 271 -9.48 31.90 11.08
N ASP A 272 -10.09 32.20 9.93
CA ASP A 272 -11.55 32.35 9.73
C ASP A 272 -11.93 31.72 8.37
N GLU A 273 -11.27 30.56 8.06
CA GLU A 273 -11.46 29.89 6.80
C GLU A 273 -12.76 29.08 6.82
N GLU A 274 -13.56 29.19 5.75
CA GLU A 274 -14.77 28.38 5.61
C GLU A 274 -14.44 26.91 5.52
N THR A 275 -15.07 26.10 6.38
CA THR A 275 -14.82 24.65 6.48
C THR A 275 -15.98 23.81 5.96
N LEU A 276 -17.18 23.99 6.49
CA LEU A 276 -18.38 23.25 6.12
C LEU A 276 -19.57 24.18 5.91
N GLU A 277 -20.36 23.98 4.86
CA GLU A 277 -21.71 24.51 4.75
C GLU A 277 -22.72 23.43 5.17
N VAL A 278 -23.49 23.70 6.22
CA VAL A 278 -24.47 22.78 6.79
C VAL A 278 -25.86 23.29 6.49
N ALA A 279 -26.70 22.51 5.83
CA ALA A 279 -28.11 22.84 5.60
C ALA A 279 -28.98 21.90 6.44
N THR A 280 -29.74 22.47 7.39
CA THR A 280 -30.62 21.70 8.28
C THR A 280 -31.89 22.51 8.54
N ARG A 281 -33.00 21.84 8.76
CA ARG A 281 -34.29 22.49 9.14
C ARG A 281 -34.54 22.48 10.64
N GLN A 282 -33.75 21.75 11.37
CA GLN A 282 -33.94 21.64 12.80
C GLN A 282 -32.97 22.56 13.55
N VAL A 283 -33.52 23.36 14.41
CA VAL A 283 -32.77 24.29 15.27
C VAL A 283 -32.31 23.54 16.49
N LYS A 284 -31.06 23.06 16.44
CA LYS A 284 -30.35 22.39 17.55
C LYS A 284 -28.86 22.48 17.33
N SER A 285 -28.09 22.34 18.41
CA SER A 285 -26.64 22.18 18.29
C SER A 285 -26.27 20.75 17.84
N MET A 286 -25.17 20.62 17.05
CA MET A 286 -24.70 19.34 16.55
C MET A 286 -23.17 19.24 16.66
N TYR A 287 -22.68 18.18 17.28
CA TYR A 287 -21.29 17.76 17.20
C TYR A 287 -21.05 16.98 15.90
N LEU A 288 -20.46 17.63 14.91
CA LEU A 288 -20.15 17.04 13.61
C LEU A 288 -18.81 16.33 13.70
N ARG A 289 -18.84 15.06 14.07
CA ARG A 289 -17.67 14.23 14.37
C ARG A 289 -16.83 13.95 13.14
N GLY A 290 -15.56 14.27 13.21
CA GLY A 290 -14.52 13.96 12.22
C GLY A 290 -13.55 12.88 12.70
N PHE A 291 -12.38 13.26 13.25
CA PHE A 291 -11.39 12.34 13.80
C PHE A 291 -11.82 11.76 15.15
N VAL A 292 -11.44 10.48 15.41
CA VAL A 292 -11.64 9.80 16.70
C VAL A 292 -10.35 9.11 17.09
N GLY A 293 -9.82 9.43 18.29
CA GLY A 293 -8.61 8.85 18.86
C GLY A 293 -8.94 7.81 19.95
N GLY A 294 -8.49 6.57 19.77
CA GLY A 294 -8.65 5.47 20.71
C GLY A 294 -7.44 5.25 21.62
N CYS A 295 -6.22 5.46 21.11
CA CYS A 295 -4.96 5.34 21.84
C CYS A 295 -4.31 6.70 22.04
N TYR A 296 -3.80 6.99 23.23
CA TYR A 296 -3.01 8.20 23.51
C TYR A 296 -1.61 7.81 23.94
N GLU A 297 -0.61 8.26 23.21
CA GLU A 297 0.79 8.00 23.48
C GLU A 297 1.62 9.25 23.17
N GLU A 298 2.47 9.69 24.09
CA GLU A 298 3.41 10.81 23.88
C GLU A 298 2.74 12.10 23.34
N GLY A 299 1.57 12.47 23.85
CA GLY A 299 0.85 13.68 23.44
C GLY A 299 0.06 13.57 22.13
N ILE A 300 -0.11 12.37 21.59
CA ILE A 300 -0.78 12.15 20.30
C ILE A 300 -1.86 11.07 20.43
N TRP A 301 -3.07 11.40 20.01
CA TRP A 301 -4.15 10.45 19.80
C TRP A 301 -4.01 9.75 18.47
N THR A 302 -4.19 8.45 18.45
CA THR A 302 -4.31 7.63 17.24
C THR A 302 -5.57 6.77 17.33
N PRO A 303 -6.16 6.32 16.21
CA PRO A 303 -7.17 5.28 16.25
C PRO A 303 -6.66 4.04 16.99
N LEU A 304 -7.56 3.16 17.45
CA LEU A 304 -7.14 1.90 18.07
C LEU A 304 -6.19 1.12 17.15
N LYS A 305 -5.17 0.50 17.74
CA LYS A 305 -4.22 -0.33 17.03
C LYS A 305 -4.96 -1.52 16.36
N ASN A 306 -4.55 -1.88 15.17
CA ASN A 306 -5.15 -3.04 14.45
C ASN A 306 -5.04 -4.36 15.25
N SER A 307 -4.12 -4.45 16.20
CA SER A 307 -4.00 -5.59 17.11
C SER A 307 -5.21 -5.78 17.99
N ALA A 308 -5.92 -4.71 18.37
CA ALA A 308 -7.14 -4.78 19.16
C ALA A 308 -8.28 -5.53 18.44
N PHE A 309 -8.28 -5.49 17.10
CA PHE A 309 -9.26 -6.19 16.24
C PHE A 309 -8.77 -7.58 15.80
N GLY A 310 -7.69 -8.09 16.39
CA GLY A 310 -7.11 -9.41 16.13
C GLY A 310 -7.43 -10.41 17.25
N GLY A 311 -6.83 -11.62 17.19
CA GLY A 311 -7.02 -12.63 18.23
C GLY A 311 -8.48 -13.01 18.42
N GLU A 312 -9.00 -12.90 19.63
CA GLU A 312 -10.41 -13.19 19.98
C GLU A 312 -11.39 -12.23 19.33
N ASN A 313 -10.99 -10.99 19.07
CA ASN A 313 -11.78 -9.97 18.39
C ASN A 313 -11.74 -10.09 16.84
N ALA A 314 -11.03 -11.09 16.31
CA ALA A 314 -10.90 -11.27 14.87
C ALA A 314 -12.26 -11.57 14.21
N GLY A 315 -12.68 -10.69 13.29
CA GLY A 315 -13.96 -10.83 12.58
C GLY A 315 -15.16 -10.21 13.29
N MET A 316 -15.04 -9.79 14.57
CA MET A 316 -16.13 -9.15 15.32
C MET A 316 -16.77 -7.99 14.56
N MET A 317 -15.99 -7.03 14.07
CA MET A 317 -16.50 -5.88 13.31
C MET A 317 -17.20 -6.30 12.00
N GLY A 318 -16.71 -7.36 11.36
CA GLY A 318 -17.33 -7.94 10.17
C GLY A 318 -18.67 -8.59 10.49
N TRP A 319 -18.76 -9.30 11.63
CA TRP A 319 -19.99 -9.90 12.11
C TRP A 319 -21.02 -8.83 12.48
N LEU A 320 -20.67 -7.82 13.29
CA LEU A 320 -21.53 -6.70 13.64
C LEU A 320 -22.11 -5.99 12.42
N LYS A 321 -21.25 -5.69 11.41
CA LYS A 321 -21.68 -5.08 10.14
C LYS A 321 -22.66 -5.97 9.36
N LYS A 322 -22.55 -7.31 9.43
CA LYS A 322 -23.49 -8.24 8.78
C LYS A 322 -24.87 -8.22 9.47
N GLN A 323 -24.92 -8.05 10.78
CA GLN A 323 -26.16 -7.91 11.51
C GLN A 323 -26.81 -6.53 11.32
N GLY A 324 -26.09 -5.58 10.74
CA GLY A 324 -26.59 -4.21 10.59
C GLY A 324 -26.17 -3.27 11.71
N PHE A 325 -25.40 -3.77 12.67
CA PHE A 325 -24.90 -2.99 13.80
C PHE A 325 -23.66 -2.19 13.39
N TYR A 326 -23.75 -0.87 13.50
CA TYR A 326 -22.67 0.07 13.19
C TYR A 326 -22.36 0.90 14.43
N THR A 327 -21.20 0.71 15.00
CA THR A 327 -20.76 1.35 16.25
C THR A 327 -20.76 2.88 16.14
N ALA A 328 -20.43 3.43 14.96
CA ALA A 328 -20.43 4.86 14.72
C ALA A 328 -21.83 5.50 14.64
N SER A 329 -22.90 4.71 14.46
CA SER A 329 -24.31 5.13 14.48
C SER A 329 -25.16 4.28 15.41
N GLN A 330 -24.55 3.76 16.47
CA GLN A 330 -25.20 2.88 17.45
C GLN A 330 -26.42 3.56 18.12
N TYR A 331 -26.30 4.83 18.49
CA TYR A 331 -27.41 5.58 19.05
C TYR A 331 -28.63 5.63 18.11
N PHE A 332 -28.42 5.85 16.81
CA PHE A 332 -29.53 5.81 15.86
C PHE A 332 -30.20 4.43 15.78
N ALA A 333 -29.42 3.36 15.82
CA ALA A 333 -29.93 1.99 15.83
C ALA A 333 -30.76 1.72 17.08
N TYR A 334 -30.21 2.04 18.25
CA TYR A 334 -30.91 1.94 19.54
C TYR A 334 -32.26 2.66 19.54
N ALA A 335 -32.23 3.94 19.20
CA ALA A 335 -33.41 4.76 19.16
C ALA A 335 -34.46 4.26 18.13
N SER A 336 -34.03 3.64 17.05
CA SER A 336 -34.93 3.07 16.01
C SER A 336 -35.64 1.80 16.46
N ILE A 337 -35.05 1.02 17.35
CA ILE A 337 -35.67 -0.20 17.89
C ILE A 337 -36.72 0.14 18.94
N LYS A 338 -36.46 1.17 19.79
CA LYS A 338 -37.31 1.51 20.89
C LYS A 338 -38.62 2.16 20.47
N GLU A 339 -38.62 2.92 19.39
CA GLU A 339 -39.79 3.64 18.93
C GLU A 339 -40.36 2.97 17.67
N GLN A 340 -41.48 2.29 17.86
CA GLN A 340 -42.22 1.62 16.77
C GLN A 340 -42.97 2.61 15.86
N GLU A 341 -43.02 3.91 16.18
CA GLU A 341 -43.67 4.96 15.37
C GLU A 341 -42.67 5.64 14.45
N GLU A 342 -43.16 6.12 13.27
CA GLU A 342 -42.33 6.89 12.33
C GLU A 342 -41.87 8.20 12.99
N ILE A 343 -40.63 8.22 13.46
CA ILE A 343 -40.02 9.41 14.04
C ILE A 343 -39.71 10.40 12.92
N PRO A 344 -40.00 11.69 13.16
CA PRO A 344 -39.64 12.75 12.22
C PRO A 344 -38.14 12.71 11.95
N LYS A 345 -37.75 12.44 10.70
CA LYS A 345 -36.35 12.48 10.26
C LYS A 345 -36.07 13.86 9.69
N ASN A 346 -35.04 14.49 10.22
CA ASN A 346 -34.48 15.69 9.65
C ASN A 346 -33.46 15.31 8.58
N GLN A 347 -33.49 16.01 7.45
CA GLN A 347 -32.47 15.87 6.39
C GLN A 347 -31.41 16.93 6.62
N VAL A 348 -30.15 16.48 6.68
CA VAL A 348 -28.98 17.35 6.79
C VAL A 348 -28.14 17.17 5.53
N GLU A 349 -27.81 18.27 4.89
CA GLU A 349 -26.91 18.31 3.74
C GLU A 349 -25.62 19.00 4.15
N ILE A 350 -24.50 18.38 3.84
CA ILE A 350 -23.16 18.92 4.11
C ILE A 350 -22.45 19.17 2.78
N LYS A 351 -21.92 20.39 2.65
CA LYS A 351 -20.95 20.73 1.62
C LYS A 351 -19.62 21.05 2.27
N ASN A 352 -18.63 20.21 2.00
CA ASN A 352 -17.27 20.39 2.51
C ASN A 352 -16.52 21.40 1.62
N ILE A 353 -16.16 22.55 2.19
CA ILE A 353 -15.44 23.63 1.54
C ILE A 353 -13.95 23.50 1.79
N GLY A 354 -13.53 23.57 3.06
CA GLY A 354 -12.13 23.56 3.51
C GLY A 354 -11.77 22.47 4.51
N ALA A 355 -12.73 21.75 5.09
CA ALA A 355 -12.46 20.66 6.02
C ALA A 355 -11.85 19.44 5.32
N ARG A 356 -11.25 18.53 6.07
CA ARG A 356 -10.69 17.28 5.54
C ARG A 356 -11.74 16.39 4.89
N ARG A 357 -11.55 16.04 3.63
CA ARG A 357 -12.55 15.36 2.78
C ARG A 357 -12.61 13.85 2.98
N ASN A 358 -11.69 13.26 3.77
CA ASN A 358 -11.78 11.85 4.14
C ASN A 358 -12.88 11.59 5.16
N TYR A 359 -13.20 12.54 6.05
CA TYR A 359 -14.25 12.38 7.05
C TYR A 359 -15.64 12.67 6.48
N ILE A 360 -16.62 11.93 7.00
CA ILE A 360 -18.03 12.23 6.84
C ILE A 360 -18.51 12.84 8.15
N TYR A 361 -18.50 14.15 8.24
CA TYR A 361 -18.88 14.88 9.42
C TYR A 361 -20.37 14.71 9.69
N MET A 362 -20.72 14.06 10.79
CA MET A 362 -22.11 13.75 11.14
C MET A 362 -22.30 13.63 12.64
N PRO A 363 -23.50 13.98 13.17
CA PRO A 363 -23.83 13.84 14.59
C PRO A 363 -24.16 12.39 14.96
N TYR A 364 -24.20 12.11 16.25
CA TYR A 364 -24.50 10.79 16.81
C TYR A 364 -25.91 10.28 16.47
N SER A 365 -26.86 11.22 16.35
CA SER A 365 -28.26 10.95 15.98
C SER A 365 -28.47 10.62 14.52
N ALA A 366 -27.42 10.65 13.70
CA ALA A 366 -27.52 10.45 12.26
C ALA A 366 -27.58 8.99 11.88
N GLN A 367 -28.41 8.71 10.88
CA GLN A 367 -28.49 7.40 10.23
C GLN A 367 -27.20 7.14 9.43
N ARG A 368 -26.75 5.91 9.44
CA ARG A 368 -25.63 5.44 8.63
C ARG A 368 -25.74 5.94 7.17
N PRO A 369 -24.67 6.51 6.60
CA PRO A 369 -24.63 6.88 5.20
C PRO A 369 -24.74 5.67 4.27
N LYS A 370 -25.12 5.88 3.00
CA LYS A 370 -25.14 4.80 2.00
C LYS A 370 -23.73 4.25 1.79
N LYS A 371 -23.59 2.93 1.62
CA LYS A 371 -22.30 2.24 1.39
C LYS A 371 -21.49 2.81 0.21
N THR A 372 -22.15 3.35 -0.80
CA THR A 372 -21.51 3.99 -1.95
C THR A 372 -20.86 5.33 -1.63
N GLN A 373 -21.23 5.96 -0.51
CA GLN A 373 -20.74 7.26 -0.09
C GLN A 373 -19.68 7.15 1.02
N ALA A 374 -19.89 6.23 1.96
CA ALA A 374 -19.04 6.11 3.12
C ALA A 374 -18.92 4.66 3.62
N HIS A 375 -17.81 4.39 4.30
CA HIS A 375 -17.58 3.17 5.07
C HIS A 375 -17.23 3.55 6.50
N GLN A 376 -17.52 2.65 7.44
CA GLN A 376 -17.11 2.82 8.83
C GLN A 376 -15.66 2.38 8.97
N GLU A 377 -14.84 3.28 9.50
CA GLU A 377 -13.44 3.01 9.81
C GLU A 377 -13.33 2.35 11.17
N GLN A 378 -12.81 1.13 11.18
CA GLN A 378 -12.77 0.30 12.40
C GLN A 378 -14.11 0.35 13.16
N ASP A 379 -14.12 0.87 14.41
CA ASP A 379 -15.30 1.11 15.24
C ASP A 379 -15.59 2.60 15.48
N ALA A 380 -14.79 3.51 14.87
CA ALA A 380 -14.74 4.92 15.26
C ALA A 380 -15.76 5.81 14.53
N ASN A 381 -15.53 6.11 13.25
CA ASN A 381 -16.29 7.09 12.47
C ASN A 381 -16.62 6.59 11.07
N PHE A 382 -17.35 7.40 10.30
CA PHE A 382 -17.53 7.15 8.87
C PHE A 382 -16.52 7.97 8.06
N GLN A 383 -15.86 7.29 7.12
CA GLN A 383 -14.98 7.90 6.15
C GLN A 383 -15.53 7.77 4.74
N SER A 384 -15.12 8.70 3.87
CA SER A 384 -15.52 8.70 2.47
C SER A 384 -15.01 7.46 1.73
N SER A 385 -15.85 6.83 0.96
CA SER A 385 -15.46 5.76 0.03
C SER A 385 -14.78 6.28 -1.25
N SER A 386 -14.77 7.60 -1.48
CA SER A 386 -14.12 8.24 -2.64
C SER A 386 -12.61 8.38 -2.44
N PHE A 387 -11.82 8.10 -3.48
CA PHE A 387 -10.36 8.25 -3.45
C PHE A 387 -9.88 9.68 -3.09
N LEU A 388 -10.61 10.71 -3.50
CA LEU A 388 -10.30 12.12 -3.20
C LEU A 388 -11.13 12.69 -2.04
N GLY A 389 -11.82 11.84 -1.30
CA GLY A 389 -12.75 12.26 -0.27
C GLY A 389 -14.10 12.76 -0.84
N SER A 390 -15.01 13.17 0.04
CA SER A 390 -16.35 13.65 -0.33
C SER A 390 -16.47 15.14 -0.11
N ARG A 391 -17.01 15.84 -1.11
CA ARG A 391 -17.29 17.28 -1.02
C ARG A 391 -18.74 17.59 -0.68
N GLU A 392 -19.66 16.70 -1.08
CA GLU A 392 -21.09 16.89 -0.85
C GLU A 392 -21.71 15.55 -0.47
N TYR A 393 -22.47 15.53 0.61
CA TYR A 393 -23.20 14.36 1.07
C TYR A 393 -24.40 14.78 1.93
N ALA A 394 -25.34 13.85 2.09
CA ALA A 394 -26.52 14.07 2.90
C ALA A 394 -26.84 12.83 3.73
N TYR A 395 -27.40 13.04 4.88
CA TYR A 395 -27.89 12.00 5.77
C TYR A 395 -29.21 12.40 6.44
N SER A 396 -29.90 11.39 6.95
CA SER A 396 -31.07 11.62 7.80
C SER A 396 -30.64 11.50 9.25
N GLU A 397 -31.17 12.35 10.11
CA GLU A 397 -30.98 12.26 11.56
C GLU A 397 -32.30 12.25 12.30
N ARG A 398 -32.27 11.83 13.56
CA ARG A 398 -33.40 11.93 14.46
C ARG A 398 -33.41 13.28 15.14
N SER A 399 -34.61 13.78 15.43
CA SER A 399 -34.79 15.09 16.05
C SER A 399 -34.64 15.12 17.56
N GLU A 400 -34.47 13.98 18.20
CA GLU A 400 -34.54 13.84 19.66
C GLU A 400 -33.26 14.15 20.39
N ASN A 401 -33.39 14.48 21.65
CA ASN A 401 -32.30 14.85 22.53
C ASN A 401 -31.73 13.59 23.22
N ILE A 402 -30.44 13.27 22.98
CA ILE A 402 -29.75 12.12 23.59
C ILE A 402 -29.88 12.05 25.11
N PRO A 403 -29.79 13.15 25.89
CA PRO A 403 -29.88 13.07 27.35
C PRO A 403 -31.19 12.49 27.89
N ALA A 404 -32.31 12.75 27.27
CA ALA A 404 -33.61 12.22 27.70
C ALA A 404 -33.65 10.67 27.62
N GLU A 405 -32.96 10.10 26.69
CA GLU A 405 -32.89 8.66 26.45
C GLU A 405 -32.03 7.91 27.49
N LEU A 406 -30.97 8.55 28.02
CA LEU A 406 -30.09 7.95 29.00
C LEU A 406 -30.81 7.47 30.28
N LEU A 407 -31.95 8.06 30.58
CA LEU A 407 -32.72 7.75 31.79
C LEU A 407 -33.43 6.40 31.73
N HIS A 408 -33.72 5.90 30.55
CA HIS A 408 -34.53 4.72 30.35
C HIS A 408 -33.70 3.46 30.02
N VAL A 409 -32.38 3.63 29.79
CA VAL A 409 -31.51 2.55 29.31
C VAL A 409 -31.35 1.41 30.30
N SER A 410 -31.12 1.71 31.57
CA SER A 410 -30.85 0.67 32.58
C SER A 410 -31.99 -0.35 32.72
N GLY A 411 -33.24 0.08 32.58
CA GLY A 411 -34.40 -0.81 32.61
C GLY A 411 -34.57 -1.66 31.37
N TRP A 412 -34.13 -1.12 30.22
CA TRP A 412 -34.27 -1.78 28.94
C TRP A 412 -33.16 -2.80 28.67
N VAL A 413 -31.91 -2.47 28.97
CA VAL A 413 -30.75 -3.38 28.80
C VAL A 413 -30.90 -4.62 29.67
N SER A 414 -31.47 -4.49 30.89
CA SER A 414 -31.67 -5.61 31.80
C SER A 414 -32.89 -6.50 31.48
N SER A 415 -33.83 -6.06 30.66
CA SER A 415 -35.09 -6.79 30.42
C SER A 415 -35.66 -6.57 29.03
N PRO A 416 -35.00 -7.07 27.99
CA PRO A 416 -35.46 -6.91 26.58
C PRO A 416 -36.76 -7.69 26.36
N SER A 417 -37.79 -7.07 25.79
CA SER A 417 -39.12 -7.64 25.63
C SER A 417 -39.35 -8.20 24.21
N GLY A 418 -38.70 -7.65 23.19
CA GLY A 418 -38.87 -8.00 21.78
C GLY A 418 -37.73 -8.83 21.18
N LYS A 419 -37.97 -9.37 19.96
CA LYS A 419 -36.94 -10.11 19.22
C LYS A 419 -35.82 -9.17 18.73
N GLU A 420 -36.18 -7.98 18.27
CA GLU A 420 -35.23 -7.00 17.77
C GLU A 420 -34.38 -6.42 18.89
N GLU A 421 -35.01 -6.18 20.07
CA GLU A 421 -34.33 -5.74 21.29
C GLU A 421 -33.30 -6.78 21.76
N LYS A 422 -33.64 -8.08 21.72
CA LYS A 422 -32.72 -9.17 22.09
C LYS A 422 -31.54 -9.27 21.12
N ALA A 423 -31.81 -9.15 19.81
CA ALA A 423 -30.75 -9.17 18.80
C ALA A 423 -29.78 -8.00 19.00
N TYR A 424 -30.31 -6.79 19.22
CA TYR A 424 -29.49 -5.63 19.49
C TYR A 424 -28.66 -5.79 20.78
N GLN A 425 -29.27 -6.36 21.84
CA GLN A 425 -28.58 -6.60 23.10
C GLN A 425 -27.41 -7.58 22.93
N GLU A 426 -27.60 -8.67 22.15
CA GLU A 426 -26.53 -9.61 21.83
C GLU A 426 -25.38 -8.92 21.05
N GLU A 427 -25.69 -8.07 20.08
CA GLU A 427 -24.73 -7.32 19.30
C GLU A 427 -23.97 -6.27 20.14
N GLU A 428 -24.72 -5.56 20.98
CA GLU A 428 -24.18 -4.54 21.88
C GLU A 428 -23.31 -5.16 22.96
N ALA A 429 -23.68 -6.30 23.53
CA ALA A 429 -22.89 -6.98 24.55
C ALA A 429 -21.51 -7.37 24.04
N VAL A 430 -21.42 -7.89 22.82
CA VAL A 430 -20.16 -8.22 22.16
C VAL A 430 -19.30 -6.96 21.97
N TYR A 431 -19.90 -5.88 21.46
CA TYR A 431 -19.16 -4.64 21.26
C TYR A 431 -18.79 -3.99 22.59
N ARG A 432 -19.63 -4.02 23.60
CA ARG A 432 -19.38 -3.52 24.94
C ARG A 432 -18.18 -4.20 25.59
N SER A 433 -18.10 -5.54 25.50
CA SER A 433 -16.92 -6.28 25.98
C SER A 433 -15.63 -5.77 25.34
N PHE A 434 -15.64 -5.61 24.03
CA PHE A 434 -14.52 -5.04 23.28
C PHE A 434 -14.15 -3.61 23.76
N VAL A 435 -15.16 -2.77 24.03
CA VAL A 435 -14.94 -1.40 24.49
C VAL A 435 -14.29 -1.37 25.86
N TYR A 436 -14.77 -2.19 26.80
CA TYR A 436 -14.18 -2.25 28.16
C TYR A 436 -12.77 -2.86 28.16
N GLU A 437 -12.43 -3.69 27.20
CA GLU A 437 -11.07 -4.21 27.02
C GLU A 437 -10.09 -3.16 26.45
N ASN A 438 -10.54 -2.29 25.56
CA ASN A 438 -9.62 -1.51 24.73
C ASN A 438 -9.65 0.02 24.95
N TYR A 439 -10.58 0.55 25.75
CA TYR A 439 -10.76 2.00 25.94
C TYR A 439 -10.62 2.48 27.39
N LEU A 440 -9.90 1.72 28.20
CA LEU A 440 -9.60 2.06 29.59
C LEU A 440 -8.14 2.44 29.85
N ASP A 441 -7.27 2.26 28.85
CA ASP A 441 -5.84 2.53 29.01
C ASP A 441 -5.56 4.02 29.18
N VAL A 442 -4.90 4.37 30.28
CA VAL A 442 -4.37 5.71 30.59
C VAL A 442 -2.89 5.73 30.20
N ASP A 443 -2.42 6.82 29.63
CA ASP A 443 -0.98 6.98 29.35
C ASP A 443 -0.16 6.85 30.63
N ASP A 444 0.89 6.02 30.62
CA ASP A 444 1.70 5.70 31.78
C ASP A 444 2.25 6.94 32.49
N SER A 445 2.56 8.01 31.73
CA SER A 445 3.04 9.26 32.28
C SER A 445 1.97 10.06 33.04
N LEU A 446 0.69 9.80 32.77
CA LEU A 446 -0.46 10.52 33.32
C LEU A 446 -1.19 9.79 34.44
N VAL A 447 -1.03 8.46 34.60
CA VAL A 447 -1.77 7.66 35.63
C VAL A 447 -1.72 8.31 36.98
N GLY A 448 -0.54 8.56 37.52
CA GLY A 448 -0.41 9.15 38.85
C GLY A 448 -0.96 10.58 38.96
N LEU A 449 -0.95 11.35 37.88
CA LEU A 449 -1.51 12.69 37.85
C LEU A 449 -3.04 12.66 37.83
N MET A 450 -3.65 11.77 37.07
CA MET A 450 -5.11 11.59 37.01
C MET A 450 -5.66 11.11 38.36
N ASP A 451 -5.03 10.12 38.94
CA ASP A 451 -5.42 9.61 40.27
C ASP A 451 -5.31 10.70 41.34
N PHE A 452 -4.21 11.45 41.36
CA PHE A 452 -4.00 12.48 42.36
C PHE A 452 -4.97 13.65 42.24
N LEU A 453 -5.22 14.14 41.01
CA LEU A 453 -6.05 15.33 40.83
C LEU A 453 -7.55 15.03 40.86
N PHE A 454 -7.97 13.93 40.26
CA PHE A 454 -9.39 13.66 40.04
C PHE A 454 -9.96 12.62 41.02
N TRP A 455 -9.13 11.66 41.48
CA TRP A 455 -9.62 10.47 42.18
C TRP A 455 -8.99 10.23 43.56
N ALA A 456 -8.21 11.17 44.11
CA ALA A 456 -7.51 11.01 45.38
C ALA A 456 -8.44 10.62 46.55
N ASP A 457 -9.68 11.13 46.57
CA ASP A 457 -10.68 10.85 47.60
C ASP A 457 -11.66 9.73 47.20
N ALA A 458 -11.52 9.15 46.02
CA ALA A 458 -12.38 8.09 45.54
C ALA A 458 -12.04 6.77 46.26
N LYS A 459 -13.05 6.12 46.81
CA LYS A 459 -12.85 4.79 47.37
C LYS A 459 -12.71 3.77 46.25
N PRO A 460 -11.72 2.88 46.30
CA PRO A 460 -11.52 1.87 45.22
C PRO A 460 -12.75 0.97 44.96
N GLU A 461 -13.61 0.81 45.99
CA GLU A 461 -14.78 -0.06 45.93
C GLU A 461 -16.06 0.65 45.43
N GLU A 462 -16.07 1.98 45.36
CA GLU A 462 -17.21 2.79 44.89
C GLU A 462 -16.74 3.65 43.71
N LYS A 463 -16.79 3.12 42.49
CA LYS A 463 -16.52 3.91 41.29
C LYS A 463 -17.67 4.86 41.02
N ASP A 464 -17.35 6.14 40.83
CA ASP A 464 -18.34 7.16 40.49
C ASP A 464 -18.95 6.86 39.11
N GLY A 465 -20.25 6.98 38.95
CA GLY A 465 -20.95 6.89 37.69
C GLY A 465 -20.58 8.05 36.74
N ILE A 466 -20.96 7.98 35.47
CA ILE A 466 -20.64 8.98 34.46
C ILE A 466 -20.98 10.40 34.90
N TYR A 467 -22.15 10.59 35.51
CA TYR A 467 -22.61 11.92 35.92
C TYR A 467 -21.75 12.54 37.03
N THR A 468 -21.49 11.78 38.08
CA THR A 468 -20.64 12.23 39.19
C THR A 468 -19.22 12.49 38.73
N SER A 469 -18.68 11.61 37.86
CA SER A 469 -17.37 11.78 37.27
C SER A 469 -17.30 13.03 36.39
N THR A 470 -18.31 13.29 35.56
CA THR A 470 -18.36 14.48 34.69
C THR A 470 -18.40 15.76 35.51
N ASP A 471 -19.23 15.82 36.55
CA ASP A 471 -19.33 17.00 37.42
C ASP A 471 -18.02 17.25 38.18
N ARG A 472 -17.40 16.20 38.70
CA ARG A 472 -16.10 16.26 39.37
C ARG A 472 -15.02 16.78 38.39
N ILE A 473 -14.90 16.20 37.19
CA ILE A 473 -13.91 16.59 36.19
C ILE A 473 -14.10 18.06 35.80
N ARG A 474 -15.34 18.50 35.53
CA ARG A 474 -15.65 19.90 35.21
C ARG A 474 -15.30 20.86 36.34
N THR A 475 -15.61 20.48 37.58
CA THR A 475 -15.34 21.31 38.75
C THR A 475 -13.83 21.49 38.92
N ILE A 476 -13.07 20.44 38.90
CA ILE A 476 -11.61 20.48 39.05
C ILE A 476 -10.96 21.29 37.92
N LEU A 477 -11.34 20.99 36.68
CA LEU A 477 -10.81 21.73 35.52
C LEU A 477 -11.12 23.23 35.57
N ARG A 478 -12.33 23.61 35.98
CA ARG A 478 -12.73 25.02 36.15
C ARG A 478 -11.95 25.72 37.25
N GLU A 479 -11.58 25.00 38.32
CA GLU A 479 -10.81 25.57 39.41
C GLU A 479 -9.31 25.68 39.10
N MET A 480 -8.78 24.76 38.32
CA MET A 480 -7.35 24.69 38.05
C MET A 480 -6.92 25.42 36.77
N THR A 481 -7.83 25.54 35.81
CA THR A 481 -7.50 25.98 34.44
C THR A 481 -8.47 27.03 33.91
N SER A 482 -8.13 27.69 32.83
CA SER A 482 -8.99 28.64 32.13
C SER A 482 -9.03 28.34 30.62
N TYR A 483 -10.21 28.54 30.01
CA TYR A 483 -10.35 28.39 28.56
C TYR A 483 -9.64 29.54 27.81
N LYS A 484 -8.87 29.17 26.80
CA LYS A 484 -8.25 30.11 25.85
C LYS A 484 -8.29 29.45 24.46
N ALA A 485 -8.86 30.14 23.49
CA ALA A 485 -9.03 29.62 22.13
C ALA A 485 -7.70 29.18 21.51
N ASN A 486 -6.70 30.04 21.56
CA ASN A 486 -5.33 29.79 21.12
C ASN A 486 -4.40 29.86 22.35
N PRO A 487 -4.21 28.74 23.07
CA PRO A 487 -3.31 28.67 24.22
C PRO A 487 -1.85 28.79 23.78
N GLU A 488 -0.93 28.91 24.73
CA GLU A 488 0.48 28.87 24.44
C GLU A 488 0.88 27.46 23.95
N ALA A 489 1.79 27.41 23.00
CA ALA A 489 2.32 26.14 22.51
C ALA A 489 2.99 25.34 23.63
N VAL A 490 2.78 24.04 23.66
CA VAL A 490 3.41 23.14 24.63
C VAL A 490 4.93 23.15 24.42
N PRO A 491 5.75 23.39 25.45
CA PRO A 491 7.20 23.39 25.33
C PRO A 491 7.74 22.03 24.85
N GLU A 492 8.85 22.06 24.10
CA GLU A 492 9.48 20.84 23.59
C GLU A 492 9.92 19.90 24.74
N GLY A 493 9.45 18.67 24.69
CA GLY A 493 9.78 17.64 25.69
C GLY A 493 8.80 17.55 26.87
N GLU A 494 7.84 18.46 26.98
CA GLU A 494 6.77 18.38 27.98
C GLU A 494 5.58 17.58 27.46
N GLU A 495 4.92 16.81 28.34
CA GLU A 495 3.70 16.12 27.99
C GLU A 495 2.51 17.11 28.04
N PRO A 496 1.70 17.24 26.96
CA PRO A 496 0.71 18.30 26.81
C PRO A 496 -0.33 18.41 27.94
N VAL A 497 -0.88 17.29 28.39
CA VAL A 497 -1.90 17.28 29.46
C VAL A 497 -1.28 17.67 30.80
N ARG A 498 -0.08 17.14 31.09
CA ARG A 498 0.65 17.51 32.30
C ARG A 498 0.95 19.01 32.34
N TRP A 499 1.52 19.52 31.22
CA TRP A 499 1.85 20.94 31.11
C TRP A 499 0.60 21.80 31.27
N PHE A 500 -0.52 21.43 30.61
CA PHE A 500 -1.80 22.12 30.75
C PHE A 500 -2.30 22.19 32.17
N LEU A 501 -2.22 21.08 32.96
CA LEU A 501 -2.75 21.01 34.31
C LEU A 501 -1.83 21.64 35.38
N THR A 502 -0.52 21.67 35.15
CA THR A 502 0.43 22.11 36.18
C THR A 502 1.00 23.50 35.93
N GLU A 503 1.39 23.83 34.69
CA GLU A 503 2.13 25.04 34.38
C GLU A 503 1.37 26.00 33.47
N GLY A 504 0.93 25.57 32.30
CA GLY A 504 0.26 26.43 31.30
C GLY A 504 -1.09 26.94 31.79
N ARG A 505 -1.88 26.10 32.42
CA ARG A 505 -3.20 26.38 33.00
C ARG A 505 -4.19 27.08 32.08
N GLN A 506 -3.88 27.16 30.81
CA GLN A 506 -4.73 27.69 29.74
C GLN A 506 -4.82 26.65 28.62
N GLY A 507 -6.03 26.37 28.15
CA GLY A 507 -6.25 25.38 27.12
C GLY A 507 -7.53 25.60 26.33
N ASN A 508 -7.61 24.96 25.19
CA ASN A 508 -8.81 24.92 24.37
C ASN A 508 -9.50 23.55 24.43
N ALA A 509 -10.53 23.35 23.64
CA ALA A 509 -11.34 22.13 23.64
C ALA A 509 -10.51 20.85 23.50
N ALA A 510 -9.42 20.84 22.72
CA ALA A 510 -8.59 19.65 22.52
C ALA A 510 -7.89 19.21 23.82
N LEU A 511 -7.30 20.15 24.59
CA LEU A 511 -6.65 19.86 25.87
C LEU A 511 -7.66 19.48 26.94
N TYR A 512 -8.82 20.16 26.99
CA TYR A 512 -9.91 19.79 27.92
C TYR A 512 -10.45 18.39 27.62
N ALA A 513 -10.75 18.07 26.36
CA ALA A 513 -11.25 16.78 25.94
C ALA A 513 -10.25 15.64 26.26
N THR A 514 -8.96 15.85 25.92
CA THR A 514 -7.91 14.88 26.22
C THR A 514 -7.79 14.60 27.71
N THR A 515 -7.78 15.65 28.53
CA THR A 515 -7.74 15.52 29.99
C THR A 515 -8.95 14.75 30.52
N ALA A 516 -10.15 15.07 30.04
CA ALA A 516 -11.36 14.38 30.45
C ALA A 516 -11.34 12.89 30.10
N VAL A 517 -10.89 12.53 28.91
CA VAL A 517 -10.77 11.12 28.49
C VAL A 517 -9.83 10.38 29.43
N GLN A 518 -8.63 10.92 29.71
CA GLN A 518 -7.68 10.30 30.63
C GLN A 518 -8.26 10.16 32.04
N ALA A 519 -8.99 11.17 32.53
CA ALA A 519 -9.64 11.13 33.82
C ALA A 519 -10.79 10.10 33.90
N TYR A 520 -11.63 9.98 32.85
CA TYR A 520 -12.67 8.94 32.79
C TYR A 520 -12.06 7.54 32.82
N ARG A 521 -11.03 7.30 32.02
CA ARG A 521 -10.35 6.01 31.96
C ARG A 521 -9.72 5.63 33.30
N ALA A 522 -9.11 6.56 34.01
CA ALA A 522 -8.57 6.34 35.34
C ALA A 522 -9.65 5.90 36.32
N ASN A 523 -10.90 6.36 36.18
CA ASN A 523 -12.03 5.89 36.96
C ASN A 523 -12.68 4.58 36.43
N GLY A 524 -12.13 3.98 35.37
CA GLY A 524 -12.67 2.76 34.78
C GLY A 524 -13.91 2.99 33.90
N ILE A 525 -14.10 4.21 33.38
CA ILE A 525 -15.15 4.56 32.46
C ILE A 525 -14.54 4.59 31.05
N PRO A 526 -14.99 3.72 30.12
CA PRO A 526 -14.46 3.72 28.77
C PRO A 526 -14.72 5.04 28.06
N ALA A 527 -13.66 5.68 27.58
CA ALA A 527 -13.73 6.97 26.94
C ALA A 527 -12.72 7.08 25.78
N ARG A 528 -13.02 7.94 24.80
CA ARG A 528 -12.13 8.23 23.67
C ARG A 528 -12.24 9.69 23.25
N TYR A 529 -11.19 10.16 22.57
CA TYR A 529 -11.11 11.53 22.08
C TYR A 529 -11.85 11.67 20.75
N ALA A 530 -12.57 12.76 20.57
CA ALA A 530 -13.19 13.11 19.30
C ALA A 530 -12.99 14.60 18.97
N GLU A 531 -12.83 14.90 17.67
CA GLU A 531 -12.76 16.27 17.18
C GLU A 531 -13.50 16.41 15.85
N GLY A 532 -13.86 17.63 15.54
CA GLY A 532 -14.61 18.02 14.35
C GLY A 532 -15.12 19.45 14.47
N TYR A 533 -16.38 19.67 14.13
CA TYR A 533 -16.99 21.00 14.14
C TYR A 533 -18.24 21.02 15.01
N LEU A 534 -18.44 22.09 15.74
CA LEU A 534 -19.63 22.33 16.56
C LEU A 534 -20.55 23.34 15.86
N LEU A 535 -21.68 22.87 15.35
CA LEU A 535 -22.77 23.72 14.89
C LEU A 535 -23.63 24.13 16.09
N LYS A 536 -23.75 25.41 16.38
CA LYS A 536 -24.51 25.92 17.53
C LYS A 536 -25.97 26.21 17.15
N GLU A 537 -26.87 25.94 18.11
CA GLU A 537 -28.30 26.20 17.93
C GLU A 537 -28.60 27.66 17.53
N ALA A 538 -27.92 28.63 18.13
CA ALA A 538 -28.07 30.04 17.83
C ALA A 538 -27.73 30.34 16.35
N GLU A 539 -26.72 29.74 15.79
CA GLU A 539 -26.31 29.94 14.38
C GLU A 539 -27.37 29.40 13.43
N VAL A 540 -28.00 28.29 13.78
CA VAL A 540 -29.10 27.72 12.96
C VAL A 540 -30.34 28.60 13.06
N ALA A 541 -30.66 29.07 14.27
CA ALA A 541 -31.82 29.97 14.50
C ALA A 541 -31.68 31.28 13.74
N ASP A 542 -30.50 31.87 13.69
CA ASP A 542 -30.20 33.12 13.00
C ASP A 542 -30.04 32.95 11.49
N SER A 543 -29.94 31.71 11.00
CA SER A 543 -29.66 31.41 9.61
C SER A 543 -30.86 31.70 8.71
N LYS A 544 -30.57 32.17 7.48
CA LYS A 544 -31.59 32.29 6.42
C LYS A 544 -31.71 30.93 5.72
N ASN A 545 -32.90 30.34 5.77
CA ASN A 545 -33.21 29.03 5.12
C ASN A 545 -32.50 27.81 5.74
N GLY A 546 -32.06 27.87 6.99
CA GLY A 546 -31.41 26.73 7.66
C GLY A 546 -30.03 26.37 7.12
N LYS A 547 -29.33 27.30 6.46
CA LYS A 547 -27.96 27.12 5.98
C LYS A 547 -26.99 27.92 6.84
N VAL A 548 -26.00 27.23 7.39
CA VAL A 548 -24.94 27.82 8.22
C VAL A 548 -23.59 27.44 7.58
N THR A 549 -22.72 28.42 7.47
CA THR A 549 -21.32 28.19 7.06
C THR A 549 -20.46 28.19 8.31
N LEU A 550 -19.86 27.05 8.61
CA LEU A 550 -18.90 26.90 9.69
C LEU A 550 -17.50 27.27 9.21
N THR A 551 -16.71 27.83 10.11
CA THR A 551 -15.34 28.27 9.87
C THR A 551 -14.37 27.51 10.77
N SER A 552 -13.07 27.79 10.68
CA SER A 552 -12.07 27.26 11.62
C SER A 552 -12.36 27.64 13.07
N GLN A 553 -13.11 28.72 13.34
CA GLN A 553 -13.54 29.13 14.69
C GLN A 553 -14.57 28.17 15.31
N ASP A 554 -15.24 27.35 14.52
CA ASP A 554 -16.19 26.33 14.94
C ASP A 554 -15.55 24.95 15.11
N SER A 555 -14.24 24.87 14.94
CA SER A 555 -13.44 23.68 15.25
C SER A 555 -13.55 23.36 16.73
N HIS A 556 -13.84 22.10 17.07
CA HIS A 556 -14.10 21.70 18.44
C HIS A 556 -13.63 20.28 18.73
N ALA A 557 -13.39 19.98 20.01
CA ALA A 557 -13.06 18.64 20.49
C ALA A 557 -13.82 18.32 21.80
N TRP A 558 -14.12 17.05 22.00
CA TRP A 558 -14.87 16.57 23.16
C TRP A 558 -14.48 15.14 23.53
N ALA A 559 -14.86 14.73 24.74
CA ALA A 559 -14.77 13.33 25.12
C ALA A 559 -15.98 12.55 24.63
N GLU A 560 -15.79 11.37 24.06
CA GLU A 560 -16.83 10.36 23.90
C GLU A 560 -16.75 9.37 25.06
N VAL A 561 -17.85 9.15 25.76
CA VAL A 561 -17.96 8.18 26.84
C VAL A 561 -18.91 7.06 26.42
N TYR A 562 -18.52 5.82 26.64
CA TYR A 562 -19.40 4.69 26.32
C TYR A 562 -20.47 4.53 27.40
N THR A 563 -21.70 4.50 26.96
CA THR A 563 -22.87 4.27 27.81
C THR A 563 -23.53 2.96 27.38
N ASP A 564 -23.57 2.00 28.27
CA ASP A 564 -24.11 0.65 28.03
C ASP A 564 -25.51 0.73 27.41
N GLY A 565 -25.68 -0.03 26.35
CA GLY A 565 -26.92 -0.06 25.55
C GLY A 565 -27.07 1.06 24.53
N ILE A 566 -26.55 2.26 24.77
CA ILE A 566 -26.65 3.41 23.87
C ILE A 566 -25.44 3.53 22.93
N GLY A 567 -24.26 3.23 23.45
CA GLY A 567 -23.00 3.41 22.75
C GLY A 567 -22.27 4.70 23.14
N TRP A 568 -21.49 5.24 22.21
CA TRP A 568 -20.68 6.44 22.43
C TRP A 568 -21.53 7.70 22.50
N VAL A 569 -21.39 8.46 23.59
CA VAL A 569 -22.09 9.70 23.86
C VAL A 569 -21.07 10.83 23.99
N PRO A 570 -21.27 11.96 23.31
CA PRO A 570 -20.38 13.11 23.46
C PRO A 570 -20.60 13.78 24.83
N ILE A 571 -19.50 14.02 25.54
CA ILE A 571 -19.50 14.77 26.79
C ILE A 571 -18.47 15.87 26.68
N ASP A 572 -18.94 17.12 26.73
CA ASP A 572 -18.09 18.29 26.67
C ASP A 572 -17.78 18.81 28.07
N VAL A 573 -16.51 18.97 28.41
CA VAL A 573 -16.04 19.53 29.66
C VAL A 573 -15.40 20.92 29.47
N THR A 574 -15.45 21.46 28.25
CA THR A 574 -14.87 22.76 27.91
C THR A 574 -15.72 23.88 28.51
N PRO A 575 -15.16 24.80 29.30
CA PRO A 575 -15.92 25.92 29.87
C PRO A 575 -16.59 26.79 28.76
N GLY A 576 -17.89 27.00 28.90
CA GLY A 576 -18.68 27.78 27.96
C GLY A 576 -19.37 27.00 26.85
N PHE A 577 -19.05 25.69 26.67
CA PHE A 577 -19.60 24.88 25.58
C PHE A 577 -20.58 23.79 26.04
N TYR A 578 -20.46 23.28 27.24
CA TYR A 578 -21.27 22.15 27.72
C TYR A 578 -22.74 22.45 27.99
N TYR A 579 -23.12 23.73 28.00
CA TYR A 579 -24.53 24.12 28.21
C TYR A 579 -25.35 24.16 26.91
N ASP A 580 -24.68 24.29 25.78
CA ASP A 580 -25.38 24.54 24.50
C ASP A 580 -26.00 23.27 23.89
N THR A 581 -25.48 22.10 24.23
CA THR A 581 -25.81 20.90 23.46
C THR A 581 -26.56 19.85 24.27
N TYR A 582 -26.20 19.65 25.53
CA TYR A 582 -26.79 18.63 26.38
C TYR A 582 -27.01 19.23 27.77
N ALA A 583 -28.27 19.33 28.17
CA ALA A 583 -28.64 19.84 29.50
C ALA A 583 -28.18 18.88 30.62
N LEU A 584 -26.86 18.77 30.81
CA LEU A 584 -26.25 17.92 31.84
C LEU A 584 -26.68 18.29 33.24
N MET A 585 -27.19 19.50 33.46
CA MET A 585 -27.83 19.90 34.69
C MET A 585 -29.07 19.03 35.04
N GLU A 586 -29.83 18.61 34.00
CA GLU A 586 -30.92 17.64 34.22
C GLU A 586 -30.40 16.23 34.53
N MET A 587 -29.20 15.90 34.05
CA MET A 587 -28.55 14.63 34.31
C MET A 587 -27.97 14.53 35.72
N VAL A 588 -27.45 15.62 36.28
CA VAL A 588 -26.86 15.67 37.62
C VAL A 588 -27.93 15.58 38.70
N GLN A 589 -29.16 15.99 38.44
CA GLN A 589 -30.27 15.96 39.41
C GLN A 589 -31.00 14.60 39.51
N LYS A 590 -30.54 13.56 38.82
CA LYS A 590 -31.27 12.28 38.72
C LYS A 590 -30.74 11.17 39.60
N PRO A 591 -31.62 10.25 40.02
CA PRO A 591 -31.31 9.35 41.11
C PRO A 591 -30.22 8.34 40.77
N GLN A 592 -29.42 8.08 41.77
CA GLN A 592 -28.54 6.95 41.93
C GLN A 592 -29.14 5.66 41.35
N GLY A 593 -28.69 5.17 40.24
CA GLY A 593 -29.21 3.92 39.68
C GLY A 593 -28.66 3.50 38.33
N ILE A 594 -28.00 4.39 37.61
CA ILE A 594 -27.35 4.00 36.37
C ILE A 594 -25.87 3.76 36.69
N GLN A 595 -25.59 2.53 37.07
CA GLN A 595 -24.22 2.06 37.27
C GLN A 595 -23.80 1.27 36.02
N GLN A 596 -22.72 1.68 35.40
CA GLN A 596 -22.11 0.97 34.28
C GLN A 596 -21.29 -0.24 34.68
N THR A 597 -21.14 -0.48 35.95
CA THR A 597 -20.19 -1.46 36.52
C THR A 597 -20.66 -2.91 36.51
N ALA A 598 -21.89 -3.18 36.12
CA ALA A 598 -22.43 -4.56 36.16
C ALA A 598 -22.17 -5.38 34.88
N ALA A 599 -21.52 -4.78 33.90
CA ALA A 599 -21.54 -5.35 32.55
C ALA A 599 -20.37 -6.29 32.23
N VAL A 600 -19.28 -6.26 33.00
CA VAL A 600 -18.06 -6.99 32.67
C VAL A 600 -18.15 -8.48 32.96
N GLU A 601 -18.90 -8.88 34.02
CA GLU A 601 -19.03 -10.29 34.37
C GLU A 601 -19.99 -11.09 33.47
N ASP A 602 -21.00 -10.42 32.89
CA ASP A 602 -21.99 -11.09 32.02
C ASP A 602 -21.55 -11.21 30.55
N THR A 603 -20.49 -10.47 30.13
CA THR A 603 -20.06 -10.40 28.72
C THR A 603 -19.09 -11.50 28.32
N GLU A 604 -18.30 -12.07 29.23
CA GLU A 604 -17.40 -13.19 28.88
C GLU A 604 -18.15 -14.44 28.40
N ASN A 605 -19.35 -14.69 28.93
CA ASN A 605 -20.18 -15.84 28.57
C ASN A 605 -20.94 -15.62 27.22
N ASP A 606 -21.25 -14.35 26.90
CA ASP A 606 -22.02 -14.04 25.68
C ASP A 606 -21.12 -13.96 24.43
N ALA A 607 -19.83 -13.57 24.60
CA ALA A 607 -18.88 -13.51 23.49
C ALA A 607 -18.54 -14.89 22.91
N ASP A 608 -18.44 -15.91 23.75
CA ASP A 608 -18.16 -17.28 23.31
C ASP A 608 -19.34 -17.93 22.55
N GLN A 609 -20.58 -17.55 22.89
CA GLN A 609 -21.78 -18.08 22.20
C GLN A 609 -21.99 -17.44 20.81
N VAL A 610 -21.57 -16.19 20.63
CA VAL A 610 -21.79 -15.46 19.39
C VAL A 610 -20.75 -15.80 18.33
N ASN A 611 -19.53 -16.14 18.72
CA ASN A 611 -18.48 -16.57 17.76
C ASN A 611 -18.84 -17.89 17.06
N ASP A 612 -19.61 -18.77 17.71
CA ASP A 612 -20.00 -20.06 17.14
C ASP A 612 -21.19 -19.94 16.14
N LYS A 613 -22.03 -18.88 16.28
CA LYS A 613 -23.16 -18.65 15.38
C LYS A 613 -22.82 -17.89 14.08
N GLY A 614 -21.68 -17.17 14.05
CA GLY A 614 -21.25 -16.35 12.89
C GLY A 614 -20.71 -17.16 11.72
N GLN A 615 -20.52 -18.48 11.86
CA GLN A 615 -19.97 -19.35 10.81
C GLN A 615 -21.01 -19.96 9.87
N LYS A 616 -22.32 -19.81 10.12
CA LYS A 616 -23.35 -20.30 9.20
C LYS A 616 -23.84 -19.20 8.28
N GLY A 617 -23.22 -19.14 7.11
CA GLY A 617 -23.52 -18.17 6.07
C GLY A 617 -24.92 -18.28 5.47
N THR A 618 -25.51 -17.14 5.21
CA THR A 618 -26.54 -16.97 4.20
C THR A 618 -25.97 -16.09 3.10
N GLU A 619 -26.07 -16.58 1.87
CA GLU A 619 -25.67 -15.85 0.67
C GLU A 619 -26.57 -14.62 0.49
N GLU A 620 -26.04 -13.42 0.66
CA GLU A 620 -26.66 -12.19 0.16
C GLU A 620 -25.90 -11.69 -1.06
N GLU A 621 -26.66 -11.30 -2.05
CA GLU A 621 -26.25 -10.75 -3.34
C GLU A 621 -25.34 -9.52 -3.14
N LYS A 622 -24.09 -9.64 -3.56
CA LYS A 622 -23.06 -8.61 -3.45
C LYS A 622 -23.33 -7.47 -4.42
N ASP A 623 -23.37 -6.26 -3.89
CA ASP A 623 -23.22 -5.05 -4.71
C ASP A 623 -21.75 -4.95 -5.18
N LYS A 624 -21.52 -5.41 -6.43
CA LYS A 624 -20.20 -5.76 -6.99
C LYS A 624 -19.44 -4.60 -7.62
N THR A 625 -19.89 -3.34 -7.53
CA THR A 625 -19.44 -2.36 -8.52
C THR A 625 -18.17 -1.59 -8.13
N SER A 626 -17.89 -1.27 -6.86
CA SER A 626 -16.71 -0.46 -6.52
C SER A 626 -15.50 -1.29 -6.04
N GLU A 627 -15.72 -2.34 -5.27
CA GLU A 627 -14.65 -3.30 -4.91
C GLU A 627 -14.19 -4.09 -6.14
N THR A 628 -15.13 -4.42 -7.04
CA THR A 628 -14.84 -5.11 -8.31
C THR A 628 -13.98 -4.23 -9.25
N ILE A 629 -14.17 -2.91 -9.26
CA ILE A 629 -13.38 -2.01 -10.10
C ILE A 629 -11.93 -1.89 -9.59
N LEU A 630 -11.70 -1.77 -8.29
CA LEU A 630 -10.34 -1.72 -7.73
C LEU A 630 -9.64 -3.08 -7.84
N GLN A 631 -10.38 -4.17 -7.60
CA GLN A 631 -9.90 -5.54 -7.79
C GLN A 631 -9.62 -5.83 -9.28
N ALA A 632 -10.50 -5.37 -10.17
CA ALA A 632 -10.31 -5.49 -11.62
C ALA A 632 -9.12 -4.65 -12.12
N VAL A 633 -8.91 -3.44 -11.60
CA VAL A 633 -7.78 -2.57 -12.01
C VAL A 633 -6.45 -3.13 -11.50
N LEU A 634 -6.38 -3.61 -10.25
CA LEU A 634 -5.17 -4.25 -9.72
C LEU A 634 -4.92 -5.62 -10.37
N GLY A 635 -5.95 -6.45 -10.53
CA GLY A 635 -5.86 -7.73 -11.24
C GLY A 635 -5.53 -7.55 -12.73
N ALA A 636 -6.13 -6.56 -13.39
CA ALA A 636 -5.80 -6.18 -14.77
C ALA A 636 -4.37 -5.65 -14.87
N GLY A 637 -3.88 -4.87 -13.91
CA GLY A 637 -2.49 -4.40 -13.86
C GLY A 637 -1.48 -5.53 -13.78
N VAL A 638 -1.72 -6.53 -12.93
CA VAL A 638 -0.86 -7.72 -12.81
C VAL A 638 -0.99 -8.62 -14.05
N MET A 639 -2.20 -8.82 -14.57
CA MET A 639 -2.40 -9.57 -15.82
C MET A 639 -1.74 -8.87 -17.02
N VAL A 640 -1.83 -7.55 -17.10
CA VAL A 640 -1.12 -6.76 -18.13
C VAL A 640 0.39 -6.91 -17.97
N LEU A 641 0.93 -6.91 -16.75
CA LEU A 641 2.36 -7.13 -16.49
C LEU A 641 2.80 -8.53 -16.91
N ILE A 642 2.00 -9.56 -16.59
CA ILE A 642 2.25 -10.96 -17.00
C ILE A 642 2.18 -11.08 -18.51
N VAL A 643 1.17 -10.50 -19.16
CA VAL A 643 1.01 -10.51 -20.64
C VAL A 643 2.16 -9.76 -21.31
N ILE A 644 2.56 -8.59 -20.82
CA ILE A 644 3.70 -7.84 -21.34
C ILE A 644 4.99 -8.66 -21.18
N THR A 645 5.20 -9.31 -20.05
CA THR A 645 6.38 -10.14 -19.78
C THR A 645 6.38 -11.36 -20.71
N ALA A 646 5.26 -12.05 -20.86
CA ALA A 646 5.09 -13.17 -21.77
C ALA A 646 5.31 -12.74 -23.24
N LEU A 647 4.78 -11.59 -23.64
CA LEU A 647 4.97 -11.01 -24.97
C LEU A 647 6.44 -10.68 -25.24
N ILE A 648 7.15 -10.11 -24.27
CA ILE A 648 8.59 -9.83 -24.37
C ILE A 648 9.38 -11.14 -24.52
N ILE A 649 9.08 -12.15 -23.71
CA ILE A 649 9.71 -13.48 -23.79
C ILE A 649 9.41 -14.12 -25.15
N PHE A 650 8.17 -14.07 -25.61
CA PHE A 650 7.78 -14.59 -26.92
C PHE A 650 8.52 -13.89 -28.08
N LEU A 651 8.56 -12.57 -28.08
CA LEU A 651 9.25 -11.79 -29.12
C LEU A 651 10.76 -12.06 -29.14
N GLU A 652 11.40 -12.17 -27.98
CA GLU A 652 12.83 -12.47 -27.90
C GLU A 652 13.14 -13.93 -28.29
N SER A 653 12.31 -14.88 -27.90
CA SER A 653 12.44 -16.29 -28.30
C SER A 653 12.29 -16.43 -29.82
N ARG A 654 11.29 -15.79 -30.39
CA ARG A 654 11.07 -15.75 -31.86
C ARG A 654 12.24 -15.12 -32.60
N ARG A 655 12.75 -13.99 -32.10
CA ARG A 655 13.97 -13.35 -32.65
C ARG A 655 15.16 -14.30 -32.60
N TYR A 656 15.39 -14.97 -31.50
CA TYR A 656 16.50 -15.92 -31.36
C TYR A 656 16.40 -17.06 -32.33
N LEU A 657 15.23 -17.67 -32.49
CA LEU A 657 15.00 -18.76 -33.47
C LEU A 657 15.25 -18.32 -34.92
N CYS A 658 14.84 -17.09 -35.26
CA CYS A 658 15.07 -16.55 -36.59
C CYS A 658 16.55 -16.27 -36.87
N LEU A 659 17.27 -15.67 -35.92
CA LEU A 659 18.71 -15.46 -36.03
C LEU A 659 19.47 -16.80 -36.12
N ARG A 660 19.02 -17.79 -35.42
CA ARG A 660 19.61 -19.15 -35.44
C ARG A 660 19.35 -19.86 -36.78
N ARG A 661 18.15 -19.71 -37.36
CA ARG A 661 17.83 -20.20 -38.70
C ARG A 661 18.70 -19.49 -39.73
N LEU A 662 18.81 -18.17 -39.65
CA LEU A 662 19.65 -17.39 -40.55
C LEU A 662 21.13 -17.82 -40.49
N ALA A 663 21.66 -18.00 -39.26
CA ALA A 663 23.04 -18.47 -39.05
C ALA A 663 23.26 -19.90 -39.58
N ARG A 664 22.26 -20.77 -39.47
CA ARG A 664 22.31 -22.12 -40.05
C ARG A 664 22.28 -22.06 -41.54
N ASN A 665 21.31 -21.33 -42.14
CA ASN A 665 21.22 -21.16 -43.60
C ASN A 665 22.49 -20.56 -44.19
N TYR A 666 23.12 -19.58 -43.51
CA TYR A 666 24.39 -19.02 -43.94
C TYR A 666 25.55 -20.02 -43.88
N ARG A 667 25.56 -20.91 -42.88
CA ARG A 667 26.61 -21.96 -42.76
C ARG A 667 26.47 -23.04 -43.81
N ASP A 668 25.20 -23.43 -44.08
CA ASP A 668 24.90 -24.55 -44.98
C ASP A 668 24.83 -24.12 -46.47
N ALA A 669 24.81 -22.81 -46.73
CA ALA A 669 24.78 -22.25 -48.07
C ALA A 669 26.15 -22.34 -48.77
N GLY A 670 26.14 -22.62 -50.05
CA GLY A 670 27.31 -22.46 -50.91
C GLY A 670 27.78 -21.00 -50.98
N GLU A 671 28.89 -20.76 -51.66
CA GLU A 671 29.50 -19.43 -51.69
C GLU A 671 28.58 -18.35 -52.31
N GLU A 672 27.81 -18.69 -53.34
CA GLU A 672 26.80 -17.85 -53.94
C GLU A 672 25.64 -17.55 -52.95
N GLY A 673 25.14 -18.56 -52.29
CA GLY A 673 24.09 -18.40 -51.26
C GLY A 673 24.51 -17.54 -50.09
N LYS A 674 25.78 -17.60 -49.65
CA LYS A 674 26.34 -16.69 -48.63
C LYS A 674 26.33 -15.24 -49.06
N ALA A 675 26.72 -14.97 -50.31
CA ALA A 675 26.70 -13.63 -50.90
C ALA A 675 25.28 -13.08 -50.95
N ARG A 676 24.33 -13.86 -51.44
CA ARG A 676 22.90 -13.49 -51.49
C ARG A 676 22.33 -13.14 -50.11
N ILE A 677 22.63 -13.93 -49.09
CA ILE A 677 22.19 -13.66 -47.68
C ILE A 677 22.76 -12.33 -47.18
N LEU A 678 24.03 -12.02 -47.45
CA LEU A 678 24.66 -10.77 -47.03
C LEU A 678 24.04 -9.56 -47.73
N CYS A 679 23.83 -9.62 -49.06
CA CYS A 679 23.19 -8.56 -49.83
C CYS A 679 21.76 -8.27 -49.31
N HIS A 680 20.96 -9.31 -49.13
CA HIS A 680 19.62 -9.17 -48.55
C HIS A 680 19.65 -8.56 -47.15
N ALA A 681 20.61 -8.89 -46.29
CA ALA A 681 20.71 -8.34 -44.96
C ALA A 681 20.97 -6.83 -44.95
N VAL A 682 21.74 -6.30 -45.93
CA VAL A 682 21.97 -4.86 -46.11
C VAL A 682 20.70 -4.14 -46.54
N ILE A 683 20.07 -4.60 -47.60
CA ILE A 683 18.85 -4.00 -48.15
C ILE A 683 17.75 -3.95 -47.11
N GLU A 684 17.57 -5.03 -46.38
CA GLU A 684 16.51 -5.11 -45.36
C GLU A 684 16.78 -4.26 -44.16
N PHE A 685 18.02 -4.11 -43.73
CA PHE A 685 18.36 -3.19 -42.66
C PHE A 685 18.02 -1.74 -43.06
N LEU A 686 18.38 -1.29 -44.27
CA LEU A 686 18.06 0.04 -44.78
C LEU A 686 16.54 0.27 -44.82
N ARG A 687 15.79 -0.68 -45.37
CA ARG A 687 14.32 -0.62 -45.40
C ARG A 687 13.69 -0.50 -44.00
N MET A 688 14.21 -1.24 -43.02
CA MET A 688 13.73 -1.14 -41.65
C MET A 688 14.15 0.15 -40.95
N ALA A 689 15.27 0.74 -41.36
CA ALA A 689 15.69 2.06 -40.91
C ALA A 689 14.83 3.18 -41.51
N GLY A 690 13.99 2.85 -42.49
CA GLY A 690 13.11 3.78 -43.20
C GLY A 690 13.79 4.46 -44.39
N ILE A 691 14.82 3.82 -44.96
CA ILE A 691 15.50 4.24 -46.17
C ILE A 691 15.07 3.27 -47.28
N GLU A 692 14.41 3.76 -48.32
CA GLU A 692 14.09 2.98 -49.51
C GLU A 692 15.36 2.87 -50.38
N ALA A 693 16.04 1.74 -50.27
CA ALA A 693 17.24 1.45 -51.03
C ALA A 693 16.89 0.50 -52.19
N ILE A 694 17.01 0.97 -53.38
CA ILE A 694 17.02 0.17 -54.63
C ILE A 694 18.47 0.05 -55.05
N PRO A 695 19.06 -1.17 -55.08
CA PRO A 695 20.44 -1.34 -55.51
C PRO A 695 20.61 -0.80 -56.95
N GLY A 696 21.63 0.01 -57.15
CA GLY A 696 22.01 0.58 -58.44
C GLY A 696 21.36 1.91 -58.81
N TRP A 697 20.20 2.16 -58.38
CA TRP A 697 19.53 3.42 -58.63
C TRP A 697 19.49 4.24 -57.33
N GLN A 698 19.97 5.48 -57.41
CA GLN A 698 19.98 6.40 -56.26
C GLN A 698 20.93 5.97 -55.10
N ALA A 699 22.09 5.36 -55.46
CA ALA A 699 23.08 4.99 -54.44
C ALA A 699 23.60 6.21 -53.66
N GLU A 700 23.75 7.35 -54.29
CA GLU A 700 24.18 8.63 -53.69
C GLU A 700 23.12 9.18 -52.74
N GLU A 701 21.84 9.19 -53.14
CA GLU A 701 20.72 9.61 -52.27
C GLU A 701 20.55 8.69 -51.06
N THR A 702 20.74 7.39 -51.27
CA THR A 702 20.68 6.40 -50.17
C THR A 702 21.84 6.59 -49.18
N GLU A 703 23.04 6.92 -49.69
CA GLU A 703 24.20 7.21 -48.87
C GLU A 703 24.00 8.49 -48.04
N GLN A 704 23.48 9.54 -48.67
CA GLN A 704 23.16 10.78 -48.00
C GLN A 704 22.13 10.55 -46.88
N ALA A 705 21.04 9.85 -47.18
CA ALA A 705 20.02 9.50 -46.19
C ALA A 705 20.56 8.61 -45.05
N LEU A 706 21.51 7.71 -45.36
CA LEU A 706 22.17 6.87 -44.34
C LEU A 706 23.10 7.69 -43.44
N THR A 707 23.87 8.62 -44.04
CA THR A 707 24.83 9.48 -43.32
C THR A 707 24.11 10.48 -42.42
N GLU A 708 23.00 11.07 -42.89
CA GLU A 708 22.13 11.92 -42.09
C GLU A 708 21.51 11.14 -40.91
N LEU A 709 21.07 9.90 -41.17
CA LEU A 709 20.45 9.07 -40.11
C LEU A 709 21.46 8.54 -39.10
N VAL A 710 22.68 8.22 -39.54
CA VAL A 710 23.75 7.65 -38.73
C VAL A 710 25.10 8.28 -39.14
N PRO A 711 25.52 9.39 -38.51
CA PRO A 711 26.73 10.13 -38.85
C PRO A 711 28.07 9.36 -38.76
N ALA A 712 28.03 8.12 -38.32
CA ALA A 712 29.20 7.25 -38.19
C ALA A 712 29.61 6.63 -39.55
N PHE A 713 28.77 6.72 -40.59
CA PHE A 713 29.13 6.27 -41.95
C PHE A 713 29.88 7.37 -42.68
N GLN A 714 30.94 6.98 -43.41
CA GLN A 714 31.75 7.89 -44.20
C GLN A 714 31.25 7.91 -45.65
N GLU A 715 31.46 9.04 -46.34
CA GLU A 715 31.16 9.16 -47.75
C GLU A 715 31.86 8.06 -48.59
N GLY A 716 31.14 7.45 -49.51
CA GLY A 716 31.60 6.36 -50.34
C GLY A 716 31.53 4.96 -49.71
N GLU A 717 31.14 4.82 -48.45
CA GLU A 717 31.02 3.48 -47.83
C GLU A 717 29.83 2.69 -48.35
N TYR A 718 28.66 3.31 -48.48
CA TYR A 718 27.49 2.65 -49.01
C TYR A 718 27.57 2.47 -50.53
N ILE A 719 28.10 3.46 -51.25
CA ILE A 719 28.30 3.37 -52.71
C ILE A 719 29.14 2.14 -53.07
N ARG A 720 30.23 1.89 -52.35
CA ARG A 720 31.04 0.66 -52.50
C ARG A 720 30.23 -0.60 -52.26
N VAL A 721 29.38 -0.62 -51.25
CA VAL A 721 28.54 -1.77 -50.92
C VAL A 721 27.43 -1.94 -51.96
N SER A 722 26.84 -0.85 -52.48
CA SER A 722 25.85 -0.87 -53.55
C SER A 722 26.42 -1.51 -54.84
N HIS A 723 27.63 -1.13 -55.24
CA HIS A 723 28.28 -1.76 -56.38
C HIS A 723 28.54 -3.26 -56.20
N LEU A 724 28.88 -3.72 -55.01
CA LEU A 724 29.02 -5.14 -54.71
C LEU A 724 27.67 -5.89 -54.79
N ILE A 725 26.59 -5.23 -54.35
CA ILE A 725 25.24 -5.78 -54.41
C ILE A 725 24.77 -5.86 -55.85
N GLU A 726 25.02 -4.83 -56.67
CA GLU A 726 24.72 -4.78 -58.11
C GLU A 726 25.46 -5.86 -58.88
N LYS A 727 26.78 -5.98 -58.65
CA LYS A 727 27.63 -6.98 -59.24
C LYS A 727 27.09 -8.39 -59.03
N HIS A 728 26.57 -8.67 -57.84
CA HIS A 728 26.05 -9.99 -57.53
C HIS A 728 24.60 -10.23 -57.97
N ILE A 729 23.71 -9.21 -57.81
CA ILE A 729 22.27 -9.39 -58.09
C ILE A 729 21.97 -9.25 -59.60
N TYR A 730 22.62 -8.31 -60.29
CA TYR A 730 22.33 -8.00 -61.66
C TYR A 730 23.45 -8.45 -62.63
N GLY A 731 24.69 -8.57 -62.17
CA GLY A 731 25.82 -8.98 -62.95
C GLY A 731 26.09 -10.48 -63.01
N ASP A 732 25.37 -11.25 -62.14
CA ASP A 732 25.54 -12.71 -62.04
C ASP A 732 27.02 -13.14 -61.79
N GLU A 733 27.80 -12.23 -61.18
CA GLU A 733 29.21 -12.46 -60.88
C GLU A 733 29.38 -12.96 -59.43
N GLU A 734 30.25 -13.96 -59.24
CA GLU A 734 30.62 -14.44 -57.91
C GLU A 734 31.45 -13.41 -57.13
N LEU A 735 30.99 -13.05 -55.92
CA LEU A 735 31.75 -12.19 -55.02
C LEU A 735 32.98 -12.90 -54.47
N ARG A 736 34.15 -12.25 -54.56
CA ARG A 736 35.41 -12.73 -54.00
C ARG A 736 35.38 -12.69 -52.48
N ALA A 737 36.26 -13.45 -51.83
CA ALA A 737 36.30 -13.58 -50.36
C ALA A 737 36.49 -12.21 -49.62
N HIS A 738 37.26 -11.26 -50.22
CA HIS A 738 37.44 -9.93 -49.64
C HIS A 738 36.18 -9.06 -49.78
N GLU A 739 35.42 -9.20 -50.87
CA GLU A 739 34.16 -8.49 -51.12
C GLU A 739 33.06 -8.96 -50.13
N LYS A 740 32.96 -10.26 -49.87
CA LYS A 740 32.08 -10.80 -48.81
C LYS A 740 32.43 -10.30 -47.43
N ARG A 741 33.73 -10.14 -47.11
CA ARG A 741 34.20 -9.55 -45.86
C ARG A 741 33.81 -8.07 -45.76
N ALA A 742 33.87 -7.31 -46.83
CA ALA A 742 33.45 -5.91 -46.86
C ALA A 742 31.94 -5.77 -46.54
N LEU A 743 31.08 -6.59 -47.18
CA LEU A 743 29.64 -6.66 -46.84
C LEU A 743 29.39 -7.05 -45.39
N ALA A 744 30.08 -8.05 -44.90
CA ALA A 744 29.93 -8.47 -43.49
C ALA A 744 30.37 -7.39 -42.50
N SER A 745 31.48 -6.69 -42.77
CA SER A 745 31.96 -5.55 -41.97
C SER A 745 30.97 -4.39 -41.96
N PHE A 746 30.37 -4.08 -43.11
CA PHE A 746 29.33 -3.06 -43.21
C PHE A 746 28.08 -3.42 -42.39
N ILE A 747 27.62 -4.67 -42.45
CA ILE A 747 26.50 -5.17 -41.67
C ILE A 747 26.82 -5.10 -40.17
N GLU A 748 28.06 -5.41 -39.77
CA GLU A 748 28.50 -5.31 -38.40
C GLU A 748 28.48 -3.86 -37.89
N LYS A 749 28.98 -2.93 -38.71
CA LYS A 749 28.92 -1.48 -38.44
C LYS A 749 27.48 -1.00 -38.27
N MET A 750 26.58 -1.36 -39.20
CA MET A 750 25.16 -1.05 -39.12
C MET A 750 24.52 -1.58 -37.86
N ASN A 751 24.82 -2.81 -37.43
CA ASN A 751 24.31 -3.39 -36.20
C ASN A 751 24.85 -2.69 -34.94
N ARG A 752 26.08 -2.20 -34.96
CA ARG A 752 26.71 -1.45 -33.86
C ARG A 752 26.04 -0.08 -33.69
N GLU A 753 25.88 0.63 -34.81
CA GLU A 753 25.35 2.00 -34.84
C GLU A 753 23.80 2.04 -34.69
N ARG A 754 23.10 0.91 -34.81
CA ARG A 754 21.66 0.80 -34.54
C ARG A 754 21.23 1.44 -33.23
N LYS A 755 22.10 1.48 -32.21
CA LYS A 755 21.79 2.04 -30.90
C LYS A 755 21.51 3.54 -30.93
N ARG A 756 21.96 4.25 -31.96
CA ARG A 756 21.78 5.71 -32.15
C ARG A 756 20.44 6.07 -32.80
N LEU A 757 19.73 5.10 -33.36
CA LEU A 757 18.44 5.32 -33.99
C LEU A 757 17.31 5.59 -32.96
N LYS A 758 16.29 6.35 -33.37
CA LYS A 758 15.06 6.57 -32.58
C LYS A 758 14.44 5.24 -32.14
N LEU A 759 13.82 5.19 -30.96
CA LEU A 759 13.32 3.97 -30.31
C LEU A 759 12.44 3.12 -31.26
N GLN A 760 11.50 3.74 -32.00
CA GLN A 760 10.61 3.02 -32.93
C GLN A 760 11.38 2.30 -34.04
N ARG A 761 12.36 2.97 -34.69
CA ARG A 761 13.20 2.36 -35.73
C ARG A 761 14.08 1.26 -35.15
N ARG A 762 14.62 1.48 -33.95
CA ARG A 762 15.43 0.49 -33.23
C ARG A 762 14.63 -0.76 -32.89
N LEU A 763 13.36 -0.63 -32.43
CA LEU A 763 12.46 -1.76 -32.14
C LEU A 763 12.06 -2.47 -33.44
N ARG A 764 11.77 -1.74 -34.56
CA ARG A 764 11.46 -2.33 -35.84
C ARG A 764 12.62 -3.18 -36.36
N ILE A 765 13.86 -2.69 -36.35
CA ILE A 765 15.06 -3.45 -36.72
C ILE A 765 15.28 -4.65 -35.82
N ARG A 766 14.98 -4.51 -34.51
CA ARG A 766 15.18 -5.59 -33.54
C ARG A 766 14.18 -6.73 -33.69
N TYR A 767 12.92 -6.43 -33.90
CA TYR A 767 11.84 -7.41 -33.83
C TYR A 767 11.16 -7.73 -35.17
N CYS A 768 11.32 -6.92 -36.22
CA CYS A 768 10.72 -7.15 -37.53
C CYS A 768 11.67 -7.73 -38.58
N ARG A 769 12.99 -7.84 -38.32
CA ARG A 769 14.02 -8.37 -39.22
C ARG A 769 13.79 -9.82 -39.71
N TRP A 770 12.84 -10.54 -39.12
CA TRP A 770 12.52 -11.91 -39.48
C TRP A 770 11.30 -12.06 -40.41
N ARG A 771 10.65 -10.97 -40.81
CA ARG A 771 9.56 -10.98 -41.78
C ARG A 771 10.04 -11.18 -43.24
N ILE A 772 11.32 -11.47 -43.45
CA ILE A 772 11.83 -11.85 -44.74
C ILE A 772 11.14 -13.15 -45.17
N LYS A 773 10.00 -13.03 -45.81
CA LYS A 773 9.48 -14.12 -46.61
C LYS A 773 10.44 -14.29 -47.79
N GLN A 774 11.05 -15.49 -47.88
CA GLN A 774 11.56 -15.99 -49.14
C GLN A 774 10.44 -15.87 -50.18
N LYS A 775 10.47 -14.80 -50.94
CA LYS A 775 9.85 -14.71 -52.26
C LYS A 775 10.89 -14.05 -53.12
N ILE A 776 11.75 -14.85 -53.64
CA ILE A 776 12.27 -14.84 -55.00
C ILE A 776 12.69 -16.25 -55.29
#